data_bc498f036548ca16aafbc93e556172db
#
_entry.id   bc498f036548ca16aafbc93e556172db
#
_cell.length_a   1.000
_cell.length_b   1.000
_cell.length_c   1.000
_cell.angle_alpha   90.00
_cell.angle_beta   90.00
_cell.angle_gamma   90.00
#
_symmetry.space_group_name_H-M   'P 1'
#
loop_
_entity.id
_entity.type
_entity.pdbx_description
1 polymer ?
#
loop_
_entity_poly.entity_id
_entity_poly.type
_entity_poly.pdbx_seq_one_letter_code
_entity_poly.pdbx_strand_id
1 'polypeptide(L)'
;MSIPKIRGDGARSPGRRPRRFLMRRRTWAALAVASAAVLAMGIGIPAAQAVHDTGLFELDGNATSSTASPQTPPDDWDRVCHQVTGSDCSTTFNTSGATAVDWVSEPNLNSTIFTGGGSKDPSDVSQWAWKDGAGGLPDKDNLLHSFAARYNTNEGTVLYFGSDRLDNSGDAQQGFWFFQNPITLGTNSVGGGSGFNGVHAPGDLLVISDFSNGGSTSTISVYEWDPTVSGNLRLLETSTSANCATAAANDKFCGIVNPSTITMPWSFTDKSGTPNNGALNGEFYEGGVNLSTLGLADRCFSSVASETRSSTSTTATLKDFILVGFGKCQTAVQTTPKDANGGAIPAGGLSIGTGSVKVTDQATVSVSGVSTWSGSLQFSLCGPLTSAAGCASGGTTIGSAIPIDNTTTQPISSALATLTSVGTYCWRGDFTPSADSASKGVKPGSDGSPTECFTVNPVTPTLATQAGAGPVLLGNPISDTATLTGTANEPGTPVINPTTAGSPAGGTITFTAFGPNDCSTVAFTTTRAVSGDGMYPTASQAAVSFTPTAVGTYHWAATYSGDPPNTNGTSHNTSCTDTAEDVVVQQVPSSMTSVQSFIPNDSATVSAPAGGPLNGSVNFQVFESSDCSGTAIYTQDVTVSGASPQTVSTTNTTVSTTAANVSWKLTYTSHNPGQKSIPASCVEKSALTITNDGPVSSP
;
A
#
# COMPACT_ATOMS: atom_id res chain seq x y z
N MET A 1 30.60 -56.69 -8.58
CA MET A 1 30.07 -58.00 -8.17
C MET A 1 28.60 -57.94 -8.49
N SER A 2 28.28 -58.41 -9.65
CA SER A 2 27.50 -59.58 -10.01
C SER A 2 25.99 -59.41 -9.87
N ILE A 3 25.40 -59.33 -11.03
CA ILE A 3 24.04 -59.63 -11.47
C ILE A 3 23.69 -61.10 -11.11
N PRO A 4 22.42 -61.54 -10.97
CA PRO A 4 21.65 -61.95 -12.13
C PRO A 4 20.12 -61.68 -12.09
N LYS A 5 19.55 -61.42 -13.27
CA LYS A 5 18.45 -62.01 -14.05
C LYS A 5 17.79 -63.29 -13.52
N ILE A 6 16.44 -63.40 -13.75
CA ILE A 6 15.60 -64.52 -14.25
C ILE A 6 14.16 -63.96 -14.35
N ARG A 7 13.45 -63.81 -15.50
CA ARG A 7 12.77 -64.73 -16.44
C ARG A 7 11.63 -65.55 -15.84
N GLY A 8 10.51 -65.50 -16.53
CA GLY A 8 9.52 -66.56 -16.73
C GLY A 8 8.09 -66.08 -16.65
N ASP A 9 7.41 -65.85 -17.79
CA ASP A 9 6.43 -66.74 -18.47
C ASP A 9 5.13 -66.93 -17.64
N GLY A 10 3.95 -66.77 -18.12
CA GLY A 10 3.30 -67.06 -19.37
C GLY A 10 1.80 -67.19 -19.18
N ALA A 11 1.10 -67.12 -20.27
CA ALA A 11 -0.08 -67.88 -20.70
C ALA A 11 -1.47 -67.18 -20.66
N ARG A 12 -1.91 -66.82 -21.88
CA ARG A 12 -3.09 -67.23 -22.68
C ARG A 12 -4.52 -66.90 -22.23
N SER A 13 -5.13 -66.03 -23.03
CA SER A 13 -6.32 -66.13 -23.91
C SER A 13 -7.45 -67.13 -23.57
N PRO A 14 -8.75 -66.99 -23.97
CA PRO A 14 -9.21 -66.60 -25.30
C PRO A 14 -10.58 -65.81 -25.43
N GLY A 15 -10.72 -65.09 -26.50
CA GLY A 15 -11.72 -65.23 -27.51
C GLY A 15 -13.17 -64.73 -27.35
N ARG A 16 -13.55 -63.82 -28.22
CA ARG A 16 -14.72 -63.89 -29.13
C ARG A 16 -14.80 -62.73 -30.12
N ARG A 17 -14.68 -63.05 -31.41
CA ARG A 17 -15.16 -62.31 -32.61
C ARG A 17 -16.64 -62.67 -32.83
N PRO A 18 -17.34 -62.16 -33.86
CA PRO A 18 -17.42 -60.83 -34.53
C PRO A 18 -18.88 -60.39 -34.77
N ARG A 19 -19.10 -59.15 -35.19
CA ARG A 19 -20.19 -58.87 -36.16
C ARG A 19 -19.85 -57.66 -37.02
N ARG A 20 -19.75 -57.95 -38.33
CA ARG A 20 -19.70 -57.03 -39.47
C ARG A 20 -20.96 -56.16 -39.52
N PHE A 21 -20.83 -54.88 -39.82
CA PHE A 21 -21.79 -54.16 -40.66
C PHE A 21 -21.04 -53.34 -41.70
N LEU A 22 -21.24 -53.72 -42.94
CA LEU A 22 -20.98 -52.90 -44.14
C LEU A 22 -21.96 -51.75 -44.11
N MET A 23 -21.52 -50.49 -44.30
CA MET A 23 -22.14 -49.56 -45.19
C MET A 23 -21.33 -48.27 -45.36
N ARG A 24 -21.10 -48.01 -46.63
CA ARG A 24 -21.00 -46.77 -47.38
C ARG A 24 -19.62 -46.10 -47.45
N ARG A 25 -18.83 -46.61 -48.38
CA ARG A 25 -17.98 -45.80 -49.26
C ARG A 25 -18.92 -44.87 -50.09
N ARG A 26 -19.04 -43.60 -49.78
CA ARG A 26 -19.48 -42.48 -50.65
C ARG A 26 -19.54 -41.19 -49.86
N THR A 27 -18.40 -40.66 -49.43
CA THR A 27 -18.27 -39.22 -48.97
C THR A 27 -16.85 -38.71 -48.92
N TRP A 28 -15.87 -39.39 -49.51
CA TRP A 28 -14.49 -38.93 -49.51
C TRP A 28 -14.01 -38.29 -50.83
N ALA A 29 -14.91 -38.19 -51.83
CA ALA A 29 -14.56 -37.50 -53.08
C ALA A 29 -14.99 -36.05 -53.20
N ALA A 30 -15.73 -35.52 -52.19
CA ALA A 30 -16.19 -34.12 -52.19
C ALA A 30 -15.34 -33.19 -51.31
N LEU A 31 -14.42 -33.73 -50.43
CA LEU A 31 -13.53 -32.89 -49.62
C LEU A 31 -12.15 -32.67 -50.25
N ALA A 32 -11.76 -33.42 -51.30
CA ALA A 32 -10.49 -33.24 -51.99
C ALA A 32 -10.53 -32.15 -53.06
N VAL A 33 -11.71 -31.73 -53.50
CA VAL A 33 -11.87 -30.65 -54.52
C VAL A 33 -12.03 -29.28 -53.87
N ALA A 34 -12.51 -29.21 -52.61
CA ALA A 34 -12.60 -27.95 -51.86
C ALA A 34 -11.25 -27.51 -51.26
N SER A 35 -10.30 -28.46 -51.06
CA SER A 35 -8.96 -28.12 -50.54
C SER A 35 -7.96 -27.66 -51.64
N ALA A 36 -8.26 -27.93 -52.91
CA ALA A 36 -7.45 -27.48 -54.04
C ALA A 36 -7.89 -26.09 -54.57
N ALA A 37 -9.09 -25.64 -54.23
CA ALA A 37 -9.59 -24.32 -54.59
C ALA A 37 -9.24 -23.22 -53.59
N VAL A 38 -8.79 -23.57 -52.37
CA VAL A 38 -8.35 -22.62 -51.32
C VAL A 38 -6.83 -22.39 -51.36
N LEU A 39 -6.07 -23.24 -52.08
CA LEU A 39 -4.61 -23.08 -52.24
C LEU A 39 -4.19 -22.37 -53.53
N ALA A 40 -5.16 -21.84 -54.30
CA ALA A 40 -4.91 -21.00 -55.48
C ALA A 40 -5.45 -19.57 -55.36
N MET A 41 -5.92 -19.17 -54.15
CA MET A 41 -5.90 -17.74 -53.80
C MET A 41 -4.48 -17.44 -53.44
N GLY A 42 -3.73 -16.94 -54.42
CA GLY A 42 -2.38 -16.48 -54.25
C GLY A 42 -2.31 -15.59 -53.00
N ILE A 43 -1.27 -15.77 -52.24
CA ILE A 43 -0.70 -14.68 -51.47
C ILE A 43 -0.35 -13.61 -52.53
N GLY A 44 -1.35 -12.82 -52.93
CA GLY A 44 -1.09 -11.55 -53.53
C GLY A 44 -0.36 -10.77 -52.44
N ILE A 45 0.94 -10.62 -52.58
CA ILE A 45 1.64 -9.50 -51.95
C ILE A 45 0.81 -8.30 -52.43
N PRO A 46 0.13 -7.54 -51.57
CA PRO A 46 -0.55 -6.35 -52.00
C PRO A 46 0.50 -5.51 -52.67
N ALA A 47 0.24 -5.13 -53.94
CA ALA A 47 1.08 -4.16 -54.65
C ALA A 47 1.08 -2.93 -53.72
N ALA A 48 2.27 -2.42 -53.38
CA ALA A 48 2.38 -1.16 -52.65
C ALA A 48 1.58 -0.12 -53.47
N GLN A 49 0.48 0.36 -52.87
CA GLN A 49 -0.34 1.35 -53.53
C GLN A 49 0.40 2.69 -53.52
N ALA A 50 0.33 3.43 -54.60
CA ALA A 50 0.82 4.80 -54.64
C ALA A 50 0.14 5.63 -53.58
N VAL A 51 0.82 6.62 -53.02
CA VAL A 51 0.33 7.46 -51.91
C VAL A 51 -1.00 8.14 -52.24
N HIS A 52 -1.25 8.47 -53.52
CA HIS A 52 -2.48 9.12 -54.02
C HIS A 52 -3.59 8.12 -54.36
N ASP A 53 -3.30 6.81 -54.48
CA ASP A 53 -4.29 5.77 -54.83
C ASP A 53 -4.73 4.95 -53.62
N THR A 54 -4.41 5.38 -52.42
CA THR A 54 -4.75 4.63 -51.18
C THR A 54 -6.26 4.57 -50.88
N GLY A 55 -7.03 5.46 -51.52
CA GLY A 55 -8.45 5.63 -51.20
C GLY A 55 -8.74 6.19 -49.83
N LEU A 56 -7.70 6.64 -49.10
CA LEU A 56 -7.78 7.20 -47.78
C LEU A 56 -7.97 8.72 -47.79
N PHE A 57 -7.23 9.40 -48.70
CA PHE A 57 -7.13 10.83 -48.79
C PHE A 57 -7.07 11.30 -50.23
N GLU A 58 -7.73 12.41 -50.57
CA GLU A 58 -7.68 13.03 -51.90
C GLU A 58 -6.43 13.91 -51.96
N LEU A 59 -5.61 13.74 -53.00
CA LEU A 59 -4.48 14.59 -53.34
C LEU A 59 -4.69 15.11 -54.77
N ASP A 60 -5.66 16.02 -54.92
CA ASP A 60 -6.20 16.43 -56.21
C ASP A 60 -6.00 17.93 -56.51
N GLY A 61 -5.36 18.67 -55.60
CA GLY A 61 -5.09 20.10 -55.72
C GLY A 61 -6.24 20.98 -55.27
N ASN A 62 -7.17 20.45 -54.49
CA ASN A 62 -8.15 21.25 -53.79
C ASN A 62 -8.27 20.77 -52.34
N ALA A 63 -9.00 21.49 -51.46
CA ALA A 63 -9.06 21.20 -50.03
C ALA A 63 -10.45 20.71 -49.58
N THR A 64 -11.30 20.27 -50.51
CA THR A 64 -12.69 19.93 -50.21
C THR A 64 -13.02 18.53 -50.67
N SER A 65 -13.39 17.68 -49.75
CA SER A 65 -13.76 16.27 -50.04
C SER A 65 -14.78 16.17 -51.15
N SER A 66 -14.57 15.23 -52.08
CA SER A 66 -15.48 14.94 -53.18
C SER A 66 -16.86 14.49 -52.65
N THR A 67 -17.91 15.14 -53.16
CA THR A 67 -19.29 14.78 -52.87
C THR A 67 -19.81 13.62 -53.71
N ALA A 68 -18.99 13.07 -54.60
CA ALA A 68 -19.39 12.15 -55.67
C ALA A 68 -19.24 10.67 -55.33
N SER A 69 -19.32 10.27 -54.08
CA SER A 69 -19.26 8.86 -53.75
C SER A 69 -20.51 8.33 -53.08
N PRO A 70 -20.91 7.12 -53.38
CA PRO A 70 -22.01 6.52 -52.65
C PRO A 70 -21.72 6.06 -51.23
N GLN A 71 -20.49 5.94 -50.71
CA GLN A 71 -20.37 5.30 -49.42
C GLN A 71 -19.21 5.64 -48.48
N THR A 72 -18.07 6.08 -48.96
CA THR A 72 -16.96 6.64 -48.17
C THR A 72 -16.03 7.35 -49.16
N PRO A 73 -16.25 8.62 -49.44
CA PRO A 73 -15.26 9.37 -50.18
C PRO A 73 -13.96 9.34 -49.37
N PRO A 74 -12.79 9.38 -50.03
CA PRO A 74 -11.55 9.66 -49.36
C PRO A 74 -11.68 10.93 -48.49
N ASP A 75 -10.91 11.04 -47.42
CA ASP A 75 -10.84 12.26 -46.64
C ASP A 75 -10.14 13.35 -47.42
N ASP A 76 -10.36 14.59 -47.04
CA ASP A 76 -9.62 15.75 -47.55
C ASP A 76 -9.43 16.76 -46.39
N TRP A 77 -8.80 17.89 -46.66
CA TRP A 77 -8.41 18.88 -45.62
C TRP A 77 -9.60 19.54 -44.95
N ASP A 78 -10.75 19.63 -45.56
CA ASP A 78 -12.00 20.10 -44.94
C ASP A 78 -12.41 19.19 -43.73
N ARG A 79 -12.20 17.89 -43.84
CA ARG A 79 -12.48 16.94 -42.75
C ARG A 79 -11.40 17.00 -41.65
N VAL A 80 -10.14 17.11 -42.03
CA VAL A 80 -9.01 17.25 -41.10
C VAL A 80 -9.19 18.55 -40.31
N CYS A 81 -9.44 19.66 -40.94
CA CYS A 81 -9.68 20.94 -40.29
C CYS A 81 -10.88 20.89 -39.35
N HIS A 82 -11.99 20.30 -39.79
CA HIS A 82 -13.18 20.15 -38.92
C HIS A 82 -12.92 19.32 -37.64
N GLN A 83 -11.96 18.40 -37.69
CA GLN A 83 -11.58 17.56 -36.56
C GLN A 83 -10.74 18.33 -35.52
N VAL A 84 -10.06 19.38 -35.91
CA VAL A 84 -9.17 20.16 -35.02
C VAL A 84 -9.97 21.19 -34.22
N THR A 85 -9.89 21.13 -32.91
CA THR A 85 -10.59 22.06 -32.01
C THR A 85 -10.04 23.47 -32.15
N GLY A 86 -10.91 24.43 -32.44
CA GLY A 86 -10.55 25.83 -32.55
C GLY A 86 -10.17 26.25 -33.98
N SER A 87 -10.27 25.36 -34.97
CA SER A 87 -10.19 25.71 -36.40
C SER A 87 -11.40 26.55 -36.81
N ASP A 88 -11.25 27.31 -37.89
CA ASP A 88 -12.29 28.15 -38.49
C ASP A 88 -12.99 27.49 -39.69
N CYS A 89 -12.85 26.18 -39.82
CA CYS A 89 -13.52 25.40 -40.86
C CYS A 89 -15.03 25.53 -40.82
N SER A 90 -15.60 25.99 -41.92
CA SER A 90 -17.03 26.24 -42.06
C SER A 90 -17.88 24.98 -42.40
N THR A 91 -17.28 23.81 -42.44
CA THR A 91 -17.94 22.59 -42.95
C THR A 91 -18.67 21.80 -41.90
N THR A 92 -19.77 21.16 -42.28
CA THR A 92 -20.57 20.23 -41.50
C THR A 92 -20.20 18.76 -41.79
N PHE A 93 -19.04 18.51 -42.37
CA PHE A 93 -18.59 17.16 -42.75
C PHE A 93 -18.19 16.31 -41.55
N ASN A 94 -18.19 15.00 -41.74
CA ASN A 94 -17.69 14.04 -40.76
C ASN A 94 -16.19 14.26 -40.52
N THR A 95 -15.74 13.90 -39.34
CA THR A 95 -14.31 13.88 -39.02
C THR A 95 -13.56 12.91 -39.92
N SER A 96 -12.27 13.18 -40.17
CA SER A 96 -11.39 12.32 -40.94
C SER A 96 -11.15 10.96 -40.23
N GLY A 97 -10.75 9.95 -41.00
CA GLY A 97 -10.27 8.66 -40.50
C GLY A 97 -8.81 8.67 -40.03
N ALA A 98 -8.19 9.83 -39.98
CA ALA A 98 -6.80 9.99 -39.57
C ALA A 98 -6.58 9.59 -38.12
N THR A 99 -5.44 8.99 -37.82
CA THR A 99 -5.01 8.64 -36.45
C THR A 99 -4.28 9.78 -35.72
N ALA A 100 -3.83 10.78 -36.48
CA ALA A 100 -3.35 12.06 -35.96
C ALA A 100 -3.65 13.13 -37.01
N VAL A 101 -4.06 14.30 -36.54
CA VAL A 101 -4.36 15.47 -37.39
C VAL A 101 -3.81 16.72 -36.76
N ASP A 102 -3.46 17.66 -37.61
CA ASP A 102 -3.25 19.04 -37.19
C ASP A 102 -3.66 19.98 -38.32
N TRP A 103 -4.14 21.15 -37.96
CA TRP A 103 -4.47 22.25 -38.82
C TRP A 103 -4.30 23.54 -38.05
N VAL A 104 -3.46 24.44 -38.47
CA VAL A 104 -3.17 25.71 -37.76
C VAL A 104 -3.09 26.86 -38.75
N SER A 105 -3.75 27.95 -38.35
CA SER A 105 -3.62 29.25 -38.97
C SER A 105 -2.48 30.05 -38.33
N GLU A 106 -1.71 30.74 -39.12
CA GLU A 106 -0.76 31.73 -38.61
C GLU A 106 -1.52 32.85 -37.88
N PRO A 107 -1.14 33.23 -36.64
CA PRO A 107 -1.89 34.21 -35.86
C PRO A 107 -1.94 35.61 -36.47
N ASN A 108 -0.87 36.00 -37.14
CA ASN A 108 -0.72 37.29 -37.86
C ASN A 108 0.25 37.08 -39.02
N LEU A 109 0.06 37.78 -40.11
CA LEU A 109 1.01 37.82 -41.21
C LEU A 109 2.43 38.13 -40.70
N ASN A 110 3.38 37.29 -41.06
CA ASN A 110 4.79 37.35 -40.64
C ASN A 110 5.04 37.11 -39.16
N SER A 111 4.22 36.32 -38.45
CA SER A 111 4.38 36.10 -37.03
C SER A 111 5.45 35.09 -36.67
N THR A 112 5.83 34.18 -37.56
CA THR A 112 6.79 33.08 -37.30
C THR A 112 7.87 33.01 -38.39
N ILE A 113 8.76 34.01 -38.43
CA ILE A 113 9.81 34.11 -39.44
C ILE A 113 11.14 33.63 -38.92
N PHE A 114 11.85 32.83 -39.68
CA PHE A 114 13.26 32.50 -39.37
C PHE A 114 14.16 33.74 -39.41
N THR A 115 15.07 33.89 -38.46
CA THR A 115 16.03 34.99 -38.44
C THR A 115 17.18 34.77 -39.40
N GLY A 116 17.43 35.75 -40.24
CA GLY A 116 18.61 36.13 -41.03
C GLY A 116 19.66 35.07 -41.38
N GLY A 117 19.30 33.95 -41.99
CA GLY A 117 20.23 33.05 -42.65
C GLY A 117 21.01 32.07 -41.78
N GLY A 118 20.83 32.09 -40.48
CA GLY A 118 21.48 31.17 -39.53
C GLY A 118 20.78 29.81 -39.43
N SER A 119 19.45 29.77 -39.52
CA SER A 119 18.67 28.54 -39.49
C SER A 119 18.78 27.80 -40.83
N LYS A 120 19.17 26.54 -40.76
CA LYS A 120 19.38 25.65 -41.88
C LYS A 120 18.93 24.24 -41.50
N ASP A 121 18.42 23.45 -42.45
CA ASP A 121 18.00 22.07 -42.19
C ASP A 121 19.11 21.18 -41.61
N PRO A 122 20.39 21.28 -42.02
CA PRO A 122 21.45 20.48 -41.44
C PRO A 122 21.82 20.87 -40.00
N SER A 123 21.26 21.97 -39.48
CA SER A 123 21.53 22.43 -38.09
C SER A 123 20.49 21.83 -37.16
N ASP A 124 20.92 21.44 -35.95
CA ASP A 124 19.97 21.00 -34.94
C ASP A 124 18.95 22.11 -34.58
N VAL A 125 17.70 21.74 -34.31
CA VAL A 125 16.61 22.68 -33.97
C VAL A 125 17.00 23.68 -32.90
N SER A 126 17.82 23.27 -31.93
CA SER A 126 18.33 24.14 -30.88
C SER A 126 19.19 25.33 -31.38
N GLN A 127 19.63 25.25 -32.62
CA GLN A 127 20.41 26.30 -33.29
C GLN A 127 19.53 27.21 -34.17
N TRP A 128 18.27 26.84 -34.39
CA TRP A 128 17.34 27.64 -35.16
C TRP A 128 16.86 28.86 -34.34
N ALA A 129 16.63 29.95 -35.05
CA ALA A 129 16.18 31.20 -34.45
C ALA A 129 15.02 31.80 -35.25
N TRP A 130 14.06 32.32 -34.53
CA TRP A 130 12.84 32.91 -35.07
C TRP A 130 12.56 34.30 -34.45
N LYS A 131 11.69 35.04 -35.09
CA LYS A 131 11.22 36.35 -34.65
C LYS A 131 9.76 36.55 -35.02
N ASP A 132 9.07 37.41 -34.28
CA ASP A 132 7.71 37.86 -34.55
C ASP A 132 7.72 39.21 -35.23
N GLY A 133 6.92 39.36 -36.30
CA GLY A 133 6.53 40.66 -36.88
C GLY A 133 7.62 41.49 -37.55
N ALA A 134 8.70 40.93 -38.00
CA ALA A 134 9.75 41.71 -38.65
C ALA A 134 9.66 41.64 -40.17
N GLY A 135 9.44 42.73 -40.84
CA GLY A 135 9.39 42.83 -42.26
C GLY A 135 10.62 42.27 -43.00
N GLY A 136 10.49 41.94 -44.27
CA GLY A 136 11.51 41.39 -45.15
C GLY A 136 11.24 39.97 -45.65
N LEU A 137 10.10 39.39 -45.28
CA LEU A 137 9.59 38.18 -45.90
C LEU A 137 8.94 38.55 -47.26
N PRO A 138 9.32 37.90 -48.36
CA PRO A 138 8.57 38.01 -49.62
C PRO A 138 7.17 37.42 -49.44
N ASP A 139 6.12 38.11 -49.96
CA ASP A 139 4.73 37.66 -49.83
C ASP A 139 4.50 36.22 -50.32
N LYS A 140 5.24 35.79 -51.35
CA LYS A 140 5.21 34.43 -51.91
C LYS A 140 5.77 33.36 -50.96
N ASP A 141 6.62 33.77 -50.00
CA ASP A 141 7.21 32.87 -48.99
C ASP A 141 6.42 32.91 -47.68
N ASN A 142 5.32 33.69 -47.59
CA ASN A 142 4.49 33.84 -46.40
C ASN A 142 3.40 32.77 -46.38
N LEU A 143 3.46 31.87 -45.36
CA LEU A 143 2.48 30.81 -45.09
C LEU A 143 1.33 31.38 -44.31
N LEU A 144 0.10 30.97 -44.57
CA LEU A 144 -1.10 31.34 -43.83
C LEU A 144 -1.64 30.19 -42.98
N HIS A 145 -1.59 28.97 -43.54
CA HIS A 145 -2.02 27.75 -42.84
C HIS A 145 -1.02 26.62 -43.10
N SER A 146 -0.97 25.71 -42.12
CA SER A 146 -0.26 24.44 -42.20
C SER A 146 -1.12 23.31 -41.66
N PHE A 147 -1.10 22.17 -42.30
CA PHE A 147 -1.92 21.03 -41.98
C PHE A 147 -1.19 19.73 -42.23
N ALA A 148 -1.49 18.72 -41.41
CA ALA A 148 -0.95 17.37 -41.54
C ALA A 148 -1.94 16.32 -41.02
N ALA A 149 -1.92 15.14 -41.63
CA ALA A 149 -2.75 14.02 -41.23
C ALA A 149 -1.95 12.71 -41.34
N ARG A 150 -2.13 11.81 -40.38
CA ARG A 150 -1.52 10.48 -40.40
C ARG A 150 -2.60 9.41 -40.45
N TYR A 151 -2.40 8.45 -41.32
CA TYR A 151 -3.25 7.27 -41.45
C TYR A 151 -2.42 6.02 -41.19
N ASN A 152 -2.95 5.15 -40.34
CA ASN A 152 -2.40 3.83 -40.14
C ASN A 152 -3.29 2.81 -40.85
N THR A 153 -2.72 2.08 -41.76
CA THR A 153 -3.40 1.06 -42.55
C THR A 153 -2.79 -0.31 -42.28
N ASN A 154 -3.44 -1.37 -42.75
CA ASN A 154 -2.86 -2.72 -42.75
C ASN A 154 -1.55 -2.82 -43.56
N GLU A 155 -1.29 -1.84 -44.43
CA GLU A 155 -0.14 -1.78 -45.33
C GLU A 155 0.94 -0.82 -44.81
N GLY A 156 0.67 -0.14 -43.67
CA GLY A 156 1.61 0.75 -43.01
C GLY A 156 1.09 2.15 -42.73
N THR A 157 2.01 3.07 -42.48
CA THR A 157 1.72 4.45 -42.12
C THR A 157 1.91 5.39 -43.34
N VAL A 158 0.91 6.22 -43.60
CA VAL A 158 0.94 7.27 -44.61
C VAL A 158 0.78 8.62 -43.93
N LEU A 159 1.60 9.59 -44.32
CA LEU A 159 1.49 10.99 -43.92
C LEU A 159 0.98 11.82 -45.07
N TYR A 160 -0.03 12.64 -44.83
CA TYR A 160 -0.45 13.72 -45.75
C TYR A 160 -0.14 15.05 -45.06
N PHE A 161 0.23 16.04 -45.86
CA PHE A 161 0.64 17.34 -45.35
C PHE A 161 0.41 18.41 -46.42
N GLY A 162 0.28 19.65 -45.97
CA GLY A 162 0.10 20.76 -46.89
C GLY A 162 0.16 22.12 -46.20
N SER A 163 0.06 23.14 -47.01
CA SER A 163 0.04 24.54 -46.59
C SER A 163 -0.57 25.42 -47.68
N ASP A 164 -0.99 26.60 -47.27
CA ASP A 164 -1.32 27.66 -48.23
C ASP A 164 -0.46 28.90 -47.95
N ARG A 165 -0.33 29.76 -48.96
CA ARG A 165 0.52 30.95 -48.92
C ARG A 165 -0.20 32.20 -49.42
N LEU A 166 0.33 33.35 -49.04
CA LEU A 166 -0.28 34.66 -49.28
C LEU A 166 -0.28 35.06 -50.74
N ASP A 167 0.73 34.68 -51.57
CA ASP A 167 0.95 35.19 -52.94
C ASP A 167 1.53 34.09 -53.83
N ASN A 168 1.00 33.94 -55.01
CA ASN A 168 1.43 32.98 -56.03
C ASN A 168 2.57 33.48 -56.96
N SER A 169 3.12 34.66 -56.72
CA SER A 169 4.15 35.21 -57.61
C SER A 169 5.47 34.46 -57.54
N GLY A 170 5.92 33.91 -58.68
CA GLY A 170 7.21 33.24 -58.84
C GLY A 170 7.29 31.84 -58.22
N ASP A 171 8.47 31.23 -58.33
CA ASP A 171 8.73 29.91 -57.74
C ASP A 171 8.78 29.98 -56.23
N ALA A 172 8.19 28.96 -55.58
CA ALA A 172 8.33 28.76 -54.15
C ALA A 172 8.83 27.33 -53.86
N GLN A 173 9.64 27.21 -52.85
CA GLN A 173 10.10 25.94 -52.34
C GLN A 173 9.65 25.81 -50.91
N GLN A 174 9.08 24.66 -50.59
CA GLN A 174 8.59 24.36 -49.26
C GLN A 174 9.29 23.13 -48.69
N GLY A 175 9.43 23.12 -47.37
CA GLY A 175 9.88 21.97 -46.59
C GLY A 175 8.85 21.59 -45.52
N PHE A 176 8.77 20.32 -45.24
CA PHE A 176 7.92 19.78 -44.18
C PHE A 176 8.76 18.89 -43.31
N TRP A 177 9.01 19.34 -42.09
CA TRP A 177 9.66 18.56 -41.05
C TRP A 177 8.64 17.79 -40.23
N PHE A 178 8.89 16.51 -39.99
CA PHE A 178 8.18 15.67 -39.05
C PHE A 178 9.14 15.26 -37.96
N PHE A 179 8.93 15.77 -36.73
CA PHE A 179 9.81 15.56 -35.58
C PHE A 179 9.26 14.49 -34.67
N GLN A 180 10.08 13.55 -34.26
CA GLN A 180 9.75 12.57 -33.22
C GLN A 180 9.73 13.20 -31.84
N ASN A 181 10.52 14.23 -31.60
CA ASN A 181 10.48 15.01 -30.37
C ASN A 181 9.43 16.14 -30.45
N PRO A 182 8.82 16.52 -29.30
CA PRO A 182 8.04 17.75 -29.25
C PRO A 182 8.95 18.94 -29.50
N ILE A 183 8.64 19.72 -30.52
CA ILE A 183 9.31 20.99 -30.84
C ILE A 183 8.32 22.12 -30.51
N THR A 184 8.79 23.16 -29.84
CA THR A 184 7.97 24.35 -29.51
C THR A 184 8.79 25.62 -29.64
N LEU A 185 8.09 26.76 -29.76
CA LEU A 185 8.76 28.05 -29.78
C LEU A 185 9.34 28.34 -28.39
N GLY A 186 10.61 28.70 -28.34
CA GLY A 186 11.33 29.09 -27.14
C GLY A 186 11.46 30.61 -27.01
N THR A 187 11.94 31.05 -25.87
CA THR A 187 12.20 32.47 -25.55
C THR A 187 13.68 32.77 -25.33
N ASN A 188 14.55 31.75 -25.33
CA ASN A 188 15.99 31.92 -25.22
C ASN A 188 16.55 32.61 -26.48
N SER A 189 17.52 33.50 -26.31
CA SER A 189 18.12 34.23 -27.43
C SER A 189 19.09 33.34 -28.24
N VAL A 190 18.82 33.18 -29.52
CA VAL A 190 19.63 32.44 -30.48
C VAL A 190 19.74 33.24 -31.76
N GLY A 191 20.97 33.41 -32.33
CA GLY A 191 21.18 33.93 -33.66
C GLY A 191 20.52 35.27 -34.01
N GLY A 192 20.24 36.12 -33.01
CA GLY A 192 19.55 37.40 -33.18
C GLY A 192 18.04 37.33 -33.18
N GLY A 193 17.47 36.21 -32.76
CA GLY A 193 16.05 35.99 -32.50
C GLY A 193 15.80 35.16 -31.25
N SER A 194 14.60 34.63 -31.11
CA SER A 194 14.24 33.62 -30.11
C SER A 194 14.58 32.23 -30.63
N GLY A 195 14.99 31.30 -29.80
CA GLY A 195 15.28 29.93 -30.15
C GLY A 195 14.05 29.02 -30.15
N PHE A 196 14.26 27.78 -30.48
CA PHE A 196 13.26 26.71 -30.37
C PHE A 196 13.58 25.84 -29.13
N ASN A 197 12.59 25.27 -28.55
CA ASN A 197 12.75 24.20 -27.53
C ASN A 197 12.66 22.84 -28.23
N GLY A 198 13.55 21.93 -27.87
CA GLY A 198 13.67 20.61 -28.47
C GLY A 198 14.93 20.44 -29.27
N VAL A 199 15.16 19.24 -29.75
CA VAL A 199 16.31 18.82 -30.59
C VAL A 199 15.85 17.79 -31.59
N HIS A 200 16.55 17.66 -32.70
CA HIS A 200 16.31 16.57 -33.63
C HIS A 200 16.54 15.20 -32.97
N ALA A 201 15.74 14.23 -33.38
CA ALA A 201 15.99 12.82 -33.11
C ALA A 201 16.46 12.12 -34.40
N PRO A 202 17.38 11.15 -34.33
CA PRO A 202 17.70 10.32 -35.51
C PRO A 202 16.42 9.70 -36.06
N GLY A 203 16.18 9.92 -37.38
CA GLY A 203 14.95 9.48 -38.01
C GLY A 203 13.84 10.52 -38.12
N ASP A 204 14.05 11.77 -37.72
CA ASP A 204 13.17 12.86 -38.13
C ASP A 204 13.16 12.97 -39.64
N LEU A 205 12.01 13.32 -40.20
CA LEU A 205 11.81 13.30 -41.64
C LEU A 205 11.67 14.72 -42.21
N LEU A 206 12.40 15.01 -43.26
CA LEU A 206 12.24 16.25 -44.03
C LEU A 206 11.80 15.93 -45.47
N VAL A 207 10.70 16.52 -45.90
CA VAL A 207 10.22 16.48 -47.27
C VAL A 207 10.39 17.85 -47.88
N ILE A 208 11.21 17.96 -48.90
CA ILE A 208 11.41 19.21 -49.65
C ILE A 208 10.68 19.12 -51.00
N SER A 209 9.84 20.09 -51.28
CA SER A 209 9.07 20.21 -52.50
C SER A 209 9.40 21.49 -53.25
N ASP A 210 9.62 21.35 -54.57
CA ASP A 210 9.90 22.45 -55.48
C ASP A 210 8.70 22.68 -56.44
N PHE A 211 8.23 23.91 -56.46
CA PHE A 211 7.12 24.37 -57.30
C PHE A 211 7.61 25.38 -58.33
N SER A 212 8.38 24.94 -59.23
CA SER A 212 8.82 25.79 -60.36
C SER A 212 7.75 25.91 -61.46
N ASN A 213 7.83 26.97 -62.23
CA ASN A 213 6.93 27.26 -63.37
C ASN A 213 5.42 27.28 -63.03
N GLY A 214 5.04 27.93 -61.92
CA GLY A 214 3.66 28.02 -61.51
C GLY A 214 3.06 26.68 -61.06
N GLY A 215 3.88 25.80 -60.48
CA GLY A 215 3.46 24.50 -59.93
C GLY A 215 3.42 23.35 -60.94
N SER A 216 3.84 23.57 -62.17
CA SER A 216 3.84 22.52 -63.21
C SER A 216 4.94 21.47 -63.04
N THR A 217 5.95 21.74 -62.22
CA THR A 217 7.06 20.82 -61.97
C THR A 217 7.13 20.52 -60.47
N SER A 218 6.99 19.24 -60.14
CA SER A 218 7.05 18.76 -58.77
C SER A 218 8.31 17.91 -58.60
N THR A 219 9.36 18.49 -58.05
CA THR A 219 10.51 17.72 -57.61
C THR A 219 10.40 17.57 -56.10
N ILE A 220 10.32 16.33 -55.63
CA ILE A 220 10.25 16.04 -54.19
C ILE A 220 11.48 15.24 -53.80
N SER A 221 12.12 15.67 -52.69
CA SER A 221 13.23 14.97 -52.05
C SER A 221 12.90 14.69 -50.61
N VAL A 222 13.08 13.45 -50.20
CA VAL A 222 12.80 12.97 -48.81
C VAL A 222 14.12 12.68 -48.13
N TYR A 223 14.36 13.32 -47.01
CA TYR A 223 15.56 13.16 -46.18
C TYR A 223 15.20 12.66 -44.81
N GLU A 224 16.15 11.98 -44.20
CA GLU A 224 16.10 11.57 -42.79
C GLU A 224 17.20 12.27 -42.01
N TRP A 225 16.89 12.80 -40.85
CA TRP A 225 17.90 13.29 -39.92
C TRP A 225 18.75 12.13 -39.41
N ASP A 226 20.04 12.18 -39.76
CA ASP A 226 21.04 11.18 -39.42
C ASP A 226 22.34 11.88 -38.99
N PRO A 227 22.60 12.07 -37.70
CA PRO A 227 23.81 12.76 -37.23
C PRO A 227 25.12 12.00 -37.53
N THR A 228 25.04 10.79 -38.07
CA THR A 228 26.23 10.00 -38.47
C THR A 228 26.74 10.34 -39.85
N VAL A 229 25.96 11.05 -40.68
CA VAL A 229 26.35 11.49 -42.01
C VAL A 229 26.79 12.96 -42.02
N SER A 230 27.63 13.31 -42.98
CA SER A 230 28.04 14.71 -43.16
C SER A 230 26.85 15.57 -43.54
N GLY A 231 26.61 16.65 -42.76
CA GLY A 231 25.46 17.53 -42.96
C GLY A 231 24.16 17.02 -42.33
N ASN A 232 24.22 15.98 -41.49
CA ASN A 232 23.13 15.45 -40.69
C ASN A 232 21.86 15.03 -41.42
N LEU A 233 21.85 15.06 -42.74
CA LEU A 233 20.70 14.73 -43.61
C LEU A 233 21.07 13.64 -44.59
N ARG A 234 20.46 12.49 -44.44
CA ARG A 234 20.57 11.37 -45.35
C ARG A 234 19.43 11.42 -46.38
N LEU A 235 19.78 11.59 -47.68
CA LEU A 235 18.79 11.48 -48.76
C LEU A 235 18.25 10.05 -48.80
N LEU A 236 16.95 9.88 -48.63
CA LEU A 236 16.26 8.60 -48.78
C LEU A 236 15.86 8.38 -50.23
N GLU A 237 15.19 9.36 -50.83
CA GLU A 237 14.72 9.27 -52.22
C GLU A 237 14.45 10.66 -52.81
N THR A 238 14.49 10.77 -54.15
CA THR A 238 14.09 11.97 -54.88
C THR A 238 13.39 11.58 -56.16
N SER A 239 12.38 12.36 -56.57
CA SER A 239 11.67 12.21 -57.82
C SER A 239 11.45 13.58 -58.48
N THR A 240 11.67 13.67 -59.78
CA THR A 240 11.43 14.89 -60.60
C THR A 240 10.07 14.86 -61.30
N SER A 241 9.26 13.84 -61.05
CA SER A 241 7.92 13.64 -61.61
C SER A 241 6.90 13.23 -60.55
N ALA A 242 7.10 13.70 -59.33
CA ALA A 242 6.24 13.35 -58.18
C ALA A 242 4.98 14.22 -58.09
N ASN A 243 4.31 14.49 -59.20
CA ASN A 243 3.04 15.19 -59.24
C ASN A 243 1.89 14.21 -59.02
N CYS A 244 1.06 14.40 -57.95
CA CYS A 244 -0.01 13.49 -57.62
C CYS A 244 -1.03 13.29 -58.75
N ALA A 245 -1.27 14.30 -59.61
CA ALA A 245 -2.19 14.16 -60.74
C ALA A 245 -1.65 13.23 -61.85
N THR A 246 -0.37 12.91 -61.87
CA THR A 246 0.29 12.12 -62.93
C THR A 246 1.25 11.07 -62.38
N ALA A 247 1.33 10.91 -61.06
CA ALA A 247 2.23 9.98 -60.40
C ALA A 247 2.00 8.54 -60.85
N ALA A 248 3.05 7.72 -60.83
CA ALA A 248 2.94 6.33 -61.22
C ALA A 248 2.25 5.51 -60.11
N ALA A 249 1.60 4.44 -60.50
CA ALA A 249 0.82 3.57 -59.62
C ALA A 249 1.59 2.93 -58.42
N ASN A 250 2.84 3.29 -58.19
CA ASN A 250 3.67 2.80 -57.09
C ASN A 250 4.51 3.93 -56.45
N ASP A 251 4.15 5.20 -56.64
CA ASP A 251 4.90 6.31 -56.08
C ASP A 251 4.81 6.32 -54.54
N LYS A 252 5.97 6.39 -53.92
CA LYS A 252 6.12 6.41 -52.45
C LYS A 252 5.74 7.75 -51.85
N PHE A 253 5.79 8.80 -52.67
CA PHE A 253 5.43 10.16 -52.32
C PHE A 253 5.04 10.95 -53.59
N CYS A 254 4.15 11.90 -53.43
CA CYS A 254 3.82 12.89 -54.43
C CYS A 254 3.38 14.21 -53.79
N GLY A 255 3.29 15.25 -54.60
CA GLY A 255 2.73 16.55 -54.19
C GLY A 255 2.06 17.23 -55.37
N ILE A 256 1.14 18.13 -55.10
CA ILE A 256 0.39 18.89 -56.07
C ILE A 256 0.12 20.30 -55.57
N VAL A 257 0.11 21.26 -56.44
CA VAL A 257 -0.42 22.61 -56.17
C VAL A 257 -1.77 22.76 -56.87
N ASN A 258 -2.64 23.63 -56.36
CA ASN A 258 -3.91 23.89 -57.04
C ASN A 258 -3.66 24.43 -58.46
N PRO A 259 -4.17 23.75 -59.51
CA PRO A 259 -3.92 24.11 -60.90
C PRO A 259 -4.80 25.28 -61.38
N SER A 260 -5.77 25.68 -60.61
CA SER A 260 -6.69 26.78 -60.88
C SER A 260 -7.14 27.41 -59.57
N THR A 261 -7.84 28.52 -59.60
CA THR A 261 -8.45 29.10 -58.39
C THR A 261 -9.41 28.13 -57.78
N ILE A 262 -9.24 27.86 -56.48
CA ILE A 262 -10.09 27.00 -55.64
C ILE A 262 -10.73 27.80 -54.50
N THR A 263 -11.79 27.29 -53.92
CA THR A 263 -12.39 27.87 -52.67
C THR A 263 -11.88 27.07 -51.47
N MET A 264 -11.25 27.75 -50.52
CA MET A 264 -10.78 27.12 -49.31
C MET A 264 -11.94 26.89 -48.34
N PRO A 265 -11.99 25.76 -47.60
CA PRO A 265 -13.02 25.48 -46.62
C PRO A 265 -12.85 26.26 -45.31
N TRP A 266 -11.80 27.04 -45.15
CA TRP A 266 -11.46 27.92 -44.03
C TRP A 266 -11.32 29.38 -44.50
N SER A 267 -11.17 30.28 -43.53
CA SER A 267 -10.94 31.70 -43.82
C SER A 267 -9.59 31.88 -44.49
N PHE A 268 -9.61 32.30 -45.76
CA PHE A 268 -8.43 32.53 -46.56
C PHE A 268 -8.52 33.88 -47.26
N THR A 269 -7.45 34.64 -47.23
CA THR A 269 -7.34 35.88 -47.96
C THR A 269 -5.93 35.97 -48.57
N ASP A 270 -5.86 35.91 -49.88
CA ASP A 270 -4.63 36.09 -50.61
C ASP A 270 -4.23 37.58 -50.67
N LYS A 271 -3.05 37.87 -51.16
CA LYS A 271 -2.54 39.24 -51.34
C LYS A 271 -3.44 40.09 -52.23
N SER A 272 -4.15 39.50 -53.15
CA SER A 272 -5.02 40.17 -54.13
C SER A 272 -6.41 40.44 -53.57
N GLY A 273 -6.76 39.85 -52.40
CA GLY A 273 -8.09 39.91 -51.82
C GLY A 273 -9.13 39.15 -52.63
N THR A 274 -8.77 37.99 -53.16
CA THR A 274 -9.67 37.12 -53.91
C THR A 274 -10.91 36.77 -53.09
N PRO A 275 -12.14 37.04 -53.62
CA PRO A 275 -13.35 36.85 -52.82
C PRO A 275 -13.66 35.36 -52.55
N ASN A 276 -14.51 35.11 -51.56
CA ASN A 276 -15.03 33.78 -51.19
C ASN A 276 -13.95 32.80 -50.76
N ASN A 277 -12.94 33.22 -50.02
CA ASN A 277 -11.80 32.41 -49.58
C ASN A 277 -11.08 31.77 -50.80
N GLY A 278 -11.01 32.50 -51.92
CA GLY A 278 -10.40 32.01 -53.14
C GLY A 278 -8.88 31.95 -53.02
N ALA A 279 -8.29 30.80 -53.25
CA ALA A 279 -6.85 30.63 -53.43
C ALA A 279 -6.53 30.55 -54.92
N LEU A 280 -5.69 31.47 -55.41
CA LEU A 280 -5.27 31.51 -56.80
C LEU A 280 -4.37 30.31 -57.16
N ASN A 281 -4.23 30.01 -58.43
CA ASN A 281 -3.33 28.95 -58.89
C ASN A 281 -1.96 29.05 -58.21
N GLY A 282 -1.52 27.96 -57.55
CA GLY A 282 -0.22 27.86 -56.89
C GLY A 282 -0.16 28.42 -55.47
N GLU A 283 -1.29 28.87 -54.88
CA GLU A 283 -1.34 29.31 -53.46
C GLU A 283 -1.62 28.21 -52.46
N PHE A 284 -2.17 27.07 -52.88
CA PHE A 284 -2.41 25.89 -52.07
C PHE A 284 -1.48 24.75 -52.51
N TYR A 285 -0.93 24.04 -51.54
CA TYR A 285 -0.10 22.85 -51.75
C TYR A 285 -0.54 21.73 -50.82
N GLU A 286 -0.55 20.54 -51.35
CA GLU A 286 -0.69 19.31 -50.62
C GLU A 286 0.25 18.21 -51.15
N GLY A 287 0.56 17.25 -50.28
CA GLY A 287 1.41 16.12 -50.60
C GLY A 287 1.22 14.97 -49.65
N GLY A 288 1.77 13.85 -50.04
CA GLY A 288 1.73 12.64 -49.22
C GLY A 288 3.04 11.85 -49.29
N VAL A 289 3.32 11.12 -48.26
CA VAL A 289 4.46 10.19 -48.17
C VAL A 289 4.04 8.89 -47.49
N ASN A 290 4.32 7.76 -48.14
CA ASN A 290 4.10 6.44 -47.57
C ASN A 290 5.37 5.98 -46.86
N LEU A 291 5.36 6.09 -45.52
CA LEU A 291 6.51 5.76 -44.69
C LEU A 291 6.91 4.30 -44.81
N SER A 292 5.95 3.39 -45.00
CA SER A 292 6.21 1.96 -45.08
C SER A 292 7.02 1.59 -46.31
N THR A 293 6.73 2.25 -47.44
CA THR A 293 7.49 2.03 -48.70
C THR A 293 8.89 2.62 -48.65
N LEU A 294 9.13 3.60 -47.77
CA LEU A 294 10.45 4.19 -47.51
C LEU A 294 11.24 3.43 -46.44
N GLY A 295 10.70 2.36 -45.88
CA GLY A 295 11.34 1.63 -44.77
C GLY A 295 11.27 2.35 -43.42
N LEU A 296 10.37 3.32 -43.29
CA LEU A 296 10.18 4.15 -42.11
C LEU A 296 8.87 3.82 -41.39
N ALA A 297 8.30 2.65 -41.65
CA ALA A 297 7.07 2.18 -41.04
C ALA A 297 7.16 2.27 -39.51
N ASP A 298 6.02 2.59 -38.88
CA ASP A 298 5.86 2.65 -37.42
C ASP A 298 6.61 3.79 -36.69
N ARG A 299 7.11 4.80 -37.41
CA ARG A 299 7.63 5.99 -36.73
C ARG A 299 6.49 6.89 -36.24
N CYS A 300 6.64 7.40 -35.06
CA CYS A 300 5.73 8.37 -34.49
C CYS A 300 6.35 9.77 -34.53
N PHE A 301 5.58 10.73 -34.99
CA PHE A 301 5.99 12.13 -35.01
C PHE A 301 5.13 12.92 -34.03
N SER A 302 5.78 13.79 -33.24
CA SER A 302 5.16 14.64 -32.22
C SER A 302 4.90 16.06 -32.69
N SER A 303 5.65 16.55 -33.64
CA SER A 303 5.52 17.90 -34.19
C SER A 303 5.73 17.90 -35.70
N VAL A 304 5.10 18.85 -36.38
CA VAL A 304 5.31 19.14 -37.78
C VAL A 304 5.65 20.62 -37.95
N ALA A 305 6.60 20.95 -38.78
CA ALA A 305 6.84 22.31 -39.24
C ALA A 305 6.73 22.39 -40.75
N SER A 306 5.83 23.19 -41.25
CA SER A 306 5.85 23.66 -42.64
C SER A 306 6.78 24.85 -42.74
N GLU A 307 7.60 24.91 -43.77
CA GLU A 307 8.54 26.02 -43.98
C GLU A 307 8.65 26.45 -45.42
N THR A 308 8.96 27.70 -45.64
CA THR A 308 9.37 28.23 -46.93
C THR A 308 10.87 28.50 -46.93
N ARG A 309 11.48 28.49 -48.16
CA ARG A 309 12.93 28.48 -48.29
C ARG A 309 13.41 29.13 -49.60
N SER A 310 14.66 29.55 -49.61
CA SER A 310 15.23 30.30 -50.76
C SER A 310 15.62 29.41 -51.93
N SER A 311 15.66 28.10 -51.79
CA SER A 311 15.98 27.12 -52.83
C SER A 311 15.72 25.69 -52.35
N THR A 312 15.85 24.71 -53.24
CA THR A 312 15.73 23.27 -52.96
C THR A 312 16.92 22.67 -52.20
N SER A 313 17.99 23.43 -52.01
CA SER A 313 19.18 22.98 -51.28
C SER A 313 18.85 22.82 -49.79
N THR A 314 19.33 21.74 -49.16
CA THR A 314 19.24 21.56 -47.71
C THR A 314 19.96 22.66 -46.90
N THR A 315 20.90 23.40 -47.56
CA THR A 315 21.57 24.57 -46.97
C THR A 315 20.91 25.89 -47.36
N ALA A 316 19.69 25.86 -47.93
CA ALA A 316 18.91 27.06 -48.23
C ALA A 316 18.66 27.93 -46.99
N THR A 317 18.43 29.21 -47.22
CA THR A 317 17.96 30.07 -46.12
C THR A 317 16.47 29.81 -45.89
N LEU A 318 16.14 29.37 -44.70
CA LEU A 318 14.77 29.22 -44.26
C LEU A 318 14.13 30.58 -44.04
N LYS A 319 12.87 30.75 -44.41
CA LYS A 319 12.16 32.02 -44.48
C LYS A 319 11.05 32.10 -43.46
N ASP A 320 9.96 31.46 -43.74
CA ASP A 320 8.77 31.41 -42.92
C ASP A 320 8.51 30.02 -42.44
N PHE A 321 7.73 29.87 -41.34
CA PHE A 321 7.33 28.56 -40.88
C PHE A 321 6.06 28.61 -40.03
N ILE A 322 5.31 27.52 -40.03
CA ILE A 322 4.24 27.25 -39.09
C ILE A 322 4.59 25.93 -38.38
N LEU A 323 4.68 25.98 -37.03
CA LEU A 323 5.04 24.85 -36.21
C LEU A 323 3.83 24.38 -35.42
N VAL A 324 3.51 23.13 -35.48
CA VAL A 324 2.32 22.51 -34.87
C VAL A 324 2.64 21.26 -34.11
N GLY A 325 1.81 20.94 -33.11
CA GLY A 325 1.84 19.63 -32.45
C GLY A 325 1.16 18.59 -33.31
N PHE A 326 1.82 17.48 -33.61
CA PHE A 326 1.29 16.47 -34.52
C PHE A 326 1.24 15.10 -33.82
N GLY A 327 0.04 14.71 -33.44
CA GLY A 327 -0.17 13.44 -32.81
C GLY A 327 0.45 13.35 -31.41
N LYS A 328 0.22 12.26 -30.75
CA LYS A 328 0.79 12.01 -29.43
C LYS A 328 1.55 10.70 -29.48
N CYS A 329 2.88 10.77 -29.61
CA CYS A 329 3.76 9.65 -29.33
C CYS A 329 3.81 9.49 -27.80
N GLN A 330 2.76 8.92 -27.24
CA GLN A 330 2.62 8.81 -25.79
C GLN A 330 2.65 7.35 -25.36
N THR A 331 3.41 7.11 -24.32
CA THR A 331 3.32 5.89 -23.55
C THR A 331 2.59 6.24 -22.25
N ALA A 332 1.48 5.57 -21.99
CA ALA A 332 0.80 5.64 -20.71
C ALA A 332 1.00 4.30 -19.99
N VAL A 333 1.44 4.40 -18.76
CA VAL A 333 1.47 3.30 -17.79
C VAL A 333 0.43 3.61 -16.74
N GLN A 334 -0.42 2.64 -16.42
CA GLN A 334 -1.38 2.72 -15.32
C GLN A 334 -1.18 1.50 -14.46
N THR A 335 -0.97 1.72 -13.16
CA THR A 335 -0.82 0.64 -12.18
C THR A 335 -2.01 0.59 -11.23
N THR A 336 -2.17 -0.52 -10.53
CA THR A 336 -3.25 -0.71 -9.54
C THR A 336 -2.80 -1.72 -8.50
N PRO A 337 -2.64 -1.28 -7.24
CA PRO A 337 -2.27 -2.15 -6.13
C PRO A 337 -3.27 -3.28 -5.89
N LYS A 338 -2.75 -4.47 -5.61
CA LYS A 338 -3.53 -5.68 -5.39
C LYS A 338 -3.06 -6.43 -4.14
N ASP A 339 -3.96 -7.18 -3.54
CA ASP A 339 -3.61 -8.15 -2.52
C ASP A 339 -2.82 -9.34 -3.12
N ALA A 340 -2.41 -10.28 -2.29
CA ALA A 340 -1.64 -11.45 -2.71
C ALA A 340 -2.38 -12.36 -3.74
N ASN A 341 -3.70 -12.25 -3.83
CA ASN A 341 -4.55 -13.05 -4.71
C ASN A 341 -4.99 -12.29 -5.97
N GLY A 342 -4.49 -11.05 -6.15
CA GLY A 342 -4.88 -10.17 -7.26
C GLY A 342 -6.21 -9.44 -7.03
N GLY A 343 -6.76 -9.49 -5.81
CA GLY A 343 -7.96 -8.75 -5.41
C GLY A 343 -7.65 -7.28 -5.13
N ALA A 344 -8.70 -6.44 -5.11
CA ALA A 344 -8.55 -5.05 -4.74
C ALA A 344 -8.19 -4.91 -3.25
N ILE A 345 -7.26 -4.02 -2.94
CA ILE A 345 -6.96 -3.67 -1.55
C ILE A 345 -8.15 -2.89 -0.96
N PRO A 346 -8.67 -3.27 0.21
CA PRO A 346 -9.75 -2.54 0.87
C PRO A 346 -9.39 -1.07 1.13
N ALA A 347 -10.37 -0.17 1.09
CA ALA A 347 -10.15 1.25 1.37
C ALA A 347 -9.56 1.52 2.77
N GLY A 348 -9.80 0.64 3.75
CA GLY A 348 -9.20 0.69 5.09
C GLY A 348 -7.78 0.12 5.16
N GLY A 349 -7.22 -0.36 4.06
CA GLY A 349 -5.90 -0.99 4.02
C GLY A 349 -5.90 -2.48 4.38
N LEU A 350 -4.70 -3.04 4.47
CA LEU A 350 -4.44 -4.44 4.83
C LEU A 350 -3.98 -4.53 6.29
N SER A 351 -4.27 -5.65 6.96
CA SER A 351 -3.66 -5.95 8.25
C SER A 351 -2.29 -6.58 8.06
N ILE A 352 -1.35 -6.24 8.96
CA ILE A 352 -0.03 -6.90 8.99
C ILE A 352 -0.13 -8.40 9.38
N GLY A 353 -1.28 -8.83 9.91
CA GLY A 353 -1.51 -10.20 10.34
C GLY A 353 -0.54 -10.63 11.45
N THR A 354 0.10 -11.78 11.27
CA THR A 354 1.09 -12.31 12.24
C THR A 354 2.47 -11.65 12.13
N GLY A 355 2.61 -10.55 11.39
CA GLY A 355 3.86 -9.82 11.20
C GLY A 355 4.34 -9.78 9.76
N SER A 356 3.53 -10.25 8.80
CA SER A 356 3.79 -10.06 7.38
C SER A 356 2.53 -10.13 6.53
N VAL A 357 2.51 -9.34 5.46
CA VAL A 357 1.46 -9.36 4.44
C VAL A 357 2.11 -9.36 3.06
N LYS A 358 1.48 -10.03 2.09
CA LYS A 358 1.94 -10.08 0.71
C LYS A 358 1.03 -9.26 -0.19
N VAL A 359 1.64 -8.59 -1.16
CA VAL A 359 0.96 -7.72 -2.12
C VAL A 359 1.54 -7.90 -3.52
N THR A 360 0.75 -7.55 -4.53
CA THR A 360 1.15 -7.45 -5.93
C THR A 360 0.69 -6.12 -6.49
N ASP A 361 1.11 -5.84 -7.71
CA ASP A 361 0.60 -4.73 -8.51
C ASP A 361 0.22 -5.22 -9.89
N GLN A 362 -0.70 -4.52 -10.55
CA GLN A 362 -1.10 -4.80 -11.92
C GLN A 362 -0.91 -3.54 -12.76
N ALA A 363 -0.25 -3.67 -13.90
CA ALA A 363 -0.01 -2.57 -14.82
C ALA A 363 -0.64 -2.80 -16.18
N THR A 364 -1.10 -1.71 -16.78
CA THR A 364 -1.50 -1.63 -18.19
C THR A 364 -0.60 -0.61 -18.87
N VAL A 365 0.01 -1.01 -19.99
CA VAL A 365 0.87 -0.15 -20.81
C VAL A 365 0.20 0.06 -22.14
N SER A 366 -0.04 1.30 -22.50
CA SER A 366 -0.53 1.69 -23.83
C SER A 366 0.46 2.61 -24.51
N VAL A 367 0.74 2.31 -25.77
CA VAL A 367 1.60 3.13 -26.62
C VAL A 367 0.79 3.59 -27.83
N SER A 368 0.70 4.89 -28.01
CA SER A 368 0.03 5.48 -29.19
C SER A 368 1.05 5.90 -30.22
N GLY A 369 0.62 5.91 -31.50
CA GLY A 369 1.41 6.45 -32.58
C GLY A 369 2.29 5.46 -33.31
N VAL A 370 2.46 4.24 -32.80
CA VAL A 370 3.15 3.14 -33.48
C VAL A 370 2.28 1.89 -33.46
N SER A 371 2.35 1.08 -34.51
CA SER A 371 1.56 -0.16 -34.62
C SER A 371 2.22 -1.34 -33.89
N THR A 372 3.56 -1.35 -33.83
CA THR A 372 4.34 -2.40 -33.17
C THR A 372 5.37 -1.80 -32.22
N TRP A 373 5.35 -2.26 -31.00
CA TRP A 373 6.29 -1.84 -29.97
C TRP A 373 6.66 -2.99 -29.04
N SER A 374 7.81 -2.89 -28.43
CA SER A 374 8.28 -3.81 -27.39
C SER A 374 9.10 -3.04 -26.35
N GLY A 375 9.28 -3.66 -25.20
CA GLY A 375 10.05 -3.05 -24.11
C GLY A 375 10.09 -3.95 -22.91
N SER A 376 10.33 -3.36 -21.76
CA SER A 376 10.29 -4.03 -20.48
C SER A 376 9.55 -3.19 -19.44
N LEU A 377 8.77 -3.86 -18.59
CA LEU A 377 8.07 -3.26 -17.46
C LEU A 377 8.74 -3.70 -16.17
N GLN A 378 9.19 -2.74 -15.35
CA GLN A 378 9.78 -2.98 -14.04
C GLN A 378 8.87 -2.43 -12.95
N PHE A 379 8.60 -3.27 -11.95
CA PHE A 379 7.86 -2.84 -10.76
C PHE A 379 8.82 -2.49 -9.62
N SER A 380 8.49 -1.43 -8.89
CA SER A 380 9.17 -1.00 -7.68
C SER A 380 8.15 -0.65 -6.60
N LEU A 381 8.52 -0.81 -5.32
CA LEU A 381 7.67 -0.52 -4.18
C LEU A 381 8.39 0.41 -3.21
N CYS A 382 7.82 1.57 -2.96
CA CYS A 382 8.27 2.53 -1.97
C CYS A 382 7.57 2.28 -0.63
N GLY A 383 8.30 2.40 0.47
CA GLY A 383 7.70 2.34 1.81
C GLY A 383 8.59 1.67 2.85
N PRO A 384 8.18 1.72 4.12
CA PRO A 384 7.02 2.46 4.63
C PRO A 384 7.23 3.98 4.56
N LEU A 385 6.21 4.69 4.09
CA LEU A 385 6.16 6.14 3.96
C LEU A 385 5.29 6.75 5.06
N THR A 386 5.51 8.02 5.36
CA THR A 386 4.70 8.78 6.33
C THR A 386 3.40 9.32 5.74
N SER A 387 3.29 9.36 4.39
CA SER A 387 2.10 9.83 3.67
C SER A 387 1.99 9.17 2.28
N ALA A 388 0.78 9.18 1.72
CA ALA A 388 0.48 8.67 0.38
C ALA A 388 0.88 9.69 -0.72
N ALA A 389 2.15 10.06 -0.79
CA ALA A 389 2.65 11.03 -1.77
C ALA A 389 3.02 10.42 -3.14
N GLY A 390 2.88 9.10 -3.28
CA GLY A 390 3.30 8.35 -4.47
C GLY A 390 4.74 7.84 -4.38
N CYS A 391 5.21 7.19 -5.44
CA CYS A 391 6.55 6.62 -5.59
C CYS A 391 7.20 7.16 -6.87
N ALA A 392 7.43 8.47 -6.97
CA ALA A 392 7.96 9.10 -8.20
C ALA A 392 9.38 8.64 -8.56
N SER A 393 10.18 8.19 -7.59
CA SER A 393 11.54 7.67 -7.80
C SER A 393 11.97 6.76 -6.65
N GLY A 394 13.02 5.95 -6.85
CA GLY A 394 13.55 5.05 -5.82
C GLY A 394 12.64 3.82 -5.61
N GLY A 395 12.59 3.33 -4.37
CA GLY A 395 11.86 2.12 -4.00
C GLY A 395 12.66 0.83 -4.15
N THR A 396 12.13 -0.24 -3.59
CA THR A 396 12.69 -1.59 -3.72
C THR A 396 12.16 -2.21 -5.00
N THR A 397 13.05 -2.67 -5.86
CA THR A 397 12.70 -3.41 -7.08
C THR A 397 12.04 -4.75 -6.74
N ILE A 398 10.89 -5.04 -7.35
CA ILE A 398 10.11 -6.24 -7.11
C ILE A 398 10.14 -7.13 -8.36
N GLY A 399 10.83 -8.24 -8.24
CA GLY A 399 11.05 -9.16 -9.36
C GLY A 399 12.00 -8.60 -10.43
N SER A 400 12.16 -9.32 -11.53
CA SER A 400 12.90 -8.89 -12.70
C SER A 400 12.00 -8.09 -13.63
N ALA A 401 12.60 -7.24 -14.48
CA ALA A 401 11.89 -6.58 -15.56
C ALA A 401 11.18 -7.60 -16.46
N ILE A 402 9.93 -7.36 -16.78
CA ILE A 402 9.06 -8.24 -17.56
C ILE A 402 9.07 -7.76 -19.01
N PRO A 403 9.56 -8.56 -19.98
CA PRO A 403 9.44 -8.22 -21.39
C PRO A 403 7.97 -8.14 -21.81
N ILE A 404 7.61 -7.08 -22.54
CA ILE A 404 6.25 -6.84 -23.02
C ILE A 404 6.28 -6.24 -24.43
N ASP A 405 5.19 -6.44 -25.16
CA ASP A 405 4.98 -5.88 -26.49
C ASP A 405 3.48 -5.59 -26.73
N ASN A 406 3.16 -5.07 -27.93
CA ASN A 406 1.79 -4.76 -28.32
C ASN A 406 0.83 -5.98 -28.37
N THR A 407 1.35 -7.21 -28.26
CA THR A 407 0.55 -8.45 -28.25
C THR A 407 0.42 -9.06 -26.84
N THR A 408 1.15 -8.54 -25.88
CA THR A 408 1.17 -9.02 -24.50
C THR A 408 -0.19 -8.84 -23.84
N THR A 409 -0.74 -9.93 -23.28
CA THR A 409 -2.02 -9.89 -22.56
C THR A 409 -1.88 -9.01 -21.31
N GLN A 410 -2.81 -8.07 -21.17
CA GLN A 410 -2.84 -7.11 -20.06
C GLN A 410 -4.10 -7.31 -19.21
N PRO A 411 -4.09 -6.93 -17.92
CA PRO A 411 -3.00 -6.30 -17.18
C PRO A 411 -1.86 -7.27 -16.84
N ILE A 412 -0.65 -6.72 -16.67
CA ILE A 412 0.57 -7.45 -16.32
C ILE A 412 0.74 -7.38 -14.80
N SER A 413 0.94 -8.52 -14.14
CA SER A 413 1.12 -8.57 -12.69
C SER A 413 2.60 -8.57 -12.29
N SER A 414 2.93 -7.85 -11.21
CA SER A 414 4.24 -7.91 -10.57
C SER A 414 4.50 -9.27 -9.91
N ALA A 415 5.74 -9.53 -9.53
CA ALA A 415 6.04 -10.55 -8.53
C ALA A 415 5.44 -10.15 -7.17
N LEU A 416 5.25 -11.14 -6.28
CA LEU A 416 4.81 -10.90 -4.91
C LEU A 416 5.87 -10.13 -4.12
N ALA A 417 5.46 -9.06 -3.45
CA ALA A 417 6.23 -8.37 -2.42
C ALA A 417 5.74 -8.79 -1.03
N THR A 418 6.66 -9.08 -0.13
CA THR A 418 6.37 -9.36 1.29
C THR A 418 6.71 -8.15 2.12
N LEU A 419 5.74 -7.65 2.88
CA LEU A 419 5.87 -6.49 3.77
C LEU A 419 5.85 -6.99 5.22
N THR A 420 6.75 -6.49 6.06
CA THR A 420 6.86 -6.90 7.47
C THR A 420 6.67 -5.74 8.45
N SER A 421 6.35 -4.56 7.97
CA SER A 421 6.08 -3.39 8.81
C SER A 421 4.78 -2.72 8.39
N VAL A 422 4.09 -2.15 9.34
CA VAL A 422 2.96 -1.25 9.07
C VAL A 422 3.46 0.06 8.45
N GLY A 423 2.58 0.75 7.73
CA GLY A 423 2.87 2.03 7.09
C GLY A 423 2.18 2.18 5.75
N THR A 424 2.45 3.28 5.07
CA THR A 424 1.98 3.54 3.71
C THR A 424 3.00 3.03 2.71
N TYR A 425 2.53 2.33 1.71
CA TYR A 425 3.36 1.81 0.61
C TYR A 425 2.76 2.26 -0.72
N CYS A 426 3.63 2.59 -1.68
CA CYS A 426 3.19 3.03 -3.00
C CYS A 426 3.94 2.27 -4.09
N TRP A 427 3.22 1.68 -5.03
CA TRP A 427 3.80 1.02 -6.19
C TRP A 427 4.25 2.03 -7.25
N ARG A 428 5.16 1.60 -8.10
CA ARG A 428 5.55 2.25 -9.35
C ARG A 428 5.83 1.21 -10.42
N GLY A 429 5.22 1.40 -11.58
CA GLY A 429 5.53 0.66 -12.79
C GLY A 429 6.30 1.54 -13.77
N ASP A 430 7.48 1.10 -14.20
CA ASP A 430 8.34 1.81 -15.16
C ASP A 430 8.42 1.00 -16.46
N PHE A 431 7.91 1.54 -17.55
CA PHE A 431 8.10 0.99 -18.88
C PHE A 431 9.33 1.60 -19.55
N THR A 432 10.22 0.75 -20.04
CA THR A 432 11.38 1.13 -20.84
C THR A 432 11.25 0.49 -22.23
N PRO A 433 11.17 1.27 -23.31
CA PRO A 433 11.10 0.73 -24.65
C PRO A 433 12.39 0.00 -25.04
N SER A 434 12.29 -1.01 -25.91
CA SER A 434 13.45 -1.61 -26.55
C SER A 434 14.16 -0.58 -27.45
N ALA A 435 15.39 -0.85 -27.83
CA ALA A 435 16.14 0.04 -28.75
C ALA A 435 15.40 0.24 -30.09
N ASP A 436 14.77 -0.83 -30.60
CA ASP A 436 13.94 -0.74 -31.82
C ASP A 436 12.73 0.16 -31.61
N SER A 437 12.00 0.00 -30.51
CA SER A 437 10.83 0.85 -30.22
C SER A 437 11.22 2.29 -29.93
N ALA A 438 12.33 2.52 -29.24
CA ALA A 438 12.86 3.87 -29.02
C ALA A 438 13.24 4.58 -30.34
N SER A 439 13.78 3.83 -31.31
CA SER A 439 14.09 4.37 -32.64
C SER A 439 12.85 4.72 -33.48
N LYS A 440 11.69 4.15 -33.12
CA LYS A 440 10.36 4.49 -33.66
C LYS A 440 9.67 5.64 -32.95
N GLY A 441 10.31 6.24 -31.95
CA GLY A 441 9.77 7.35 -31.16
C GLY A 441 8.99 6.95 -29.92
N VAL A 442 8.93 5.66 -29.55
CA VAL A 442 8.29 5.21 -28.30
C VAL A 442 9.06 5.76 -27.09
N LYS A 443 8.37 6.46 -26.23
CA LYS A 443 8.96 7.08 -25.03
C LYS A 443 8.83 6.16 -23.81
N PRO A 444 9.74 6.25 -22.83
CA PRO A 444 9.54 5.65 -21.53
C PRO A 444 8.25 6.18 -20.88
N GLY A 445 7.61 5.35 -20.07
CA GLY A 445 6.43 5.73 -19.29
C GLY A 445 6.55 5.23 -17.87
N SER A 446 5.91 5.91 -16.93
CA SER A 446 5.91 5.53 -15.52
C SER A 446 4.60 5.90 -14.86
N ASP A 447 4.14 5.07 -13.93
CA ASP A 447 3.08 5.41 -12.99
C ASP A 447 3.53 5.07 -11.57
N GLY A 448 3.68 6.08 -10.76
CA GLY A 448 4.00 6.05 -9.33
C GLY A 448 3.21 7.13 -8.62
N SER A 449 2.01 7.39 -9.10
CA SER A 449 1.09 8.42 -8.60
C SER A 449 0.59 8.11 -7.17
N PRO A 450 0.00 9.08 -6.47
CA PRO A 450 -0.59 8.84 -5.14
C PRO A 450 -1.72 7.81 -5.12
N THR A 451 -2.35 7.53 -6.25
CA THR A 451 -3.39 6.48 -6.38
C THR A 451 -2.84 5.06 -6.23
N GLU A 452 -1.52 4.91 -6.39
CA GLU A 452 -0.80 3.65 -6.25
C GLU A 452 -0.40 3.35 -4.80
N CYS A 453 -0.92 4.14 -3.86
CA CYS A 453 -0.60 3.99 -2.46
C CYS A 453 -1.69 3.22 -1.70
N PHE A 454 -1.25 2.40 -0.75
CA PHE A 454 -2.11 1.67 0.17
C PHE A 454 -1.49 1.62 1.57
N THR A 455 -2.30 1.30 2.57
CA THR A 455 -1.86 1.24 3.95
C THR A 455 -1.81 -0.19 4.46
N VAL A 456 -0.80 -0.50 5.26
CA VAL A 456 -0.72 -1.70 6.10
C VAL A 456 -0.90 -1.27 7.55
N ASN A 457 -1.90 -1.86 8.22
CA ASN A 457 -2.33 -1.49 9.56
C ASN A 457 -1.80 -2.46 10.61
N PRO A 458 -1.54 -1.98 11.85
CA PRO A 458 -1.15 -2.83 12.96
C PRO A 458 -2.30 -3.74 13.42
N VAL A 459 -1.96 -4.80 14.13
CA VAL A 459 -2.95 -5.60 14.86
C VAL A 459 -3.20 -5.00 16.23
N THR A 460 -4.42 -5.21 16.75
CA THR A 460 -4.75 -4.98 18.16
C THR A 460 -5.03 -6.33 18.79
N PRO A 461 -4.12 -6.83 19.66
CA PRO A 461 -4.26 -8.13 20.26
C PRO A 461 -5.38 -8.15 21.30
N THR A 462 -5.80 -9.34 21.69
CA THR A 462 -6.71 -9.55 22.82
C THR A 462 -5.88 -9.88 24.06
N LEU A 463 -6.19 -9.19 25.18
CA LEU A 463 -5.66 -9.46 26.51
C LEU A 463 -6.82 -9.95 27.38
N ALA A 464 -6.70 -11.13 27.93
CA ALA A 464 -7.63 -11.68 28.90
C ALA A 464 -6.87 -12.02 30.20
N THR A 465 -7.43 -11.70 31.34
CA THR A 465 -6.82 -12.02 32.63
C THR A 465 -7.65 -13.04 33.42
N GLN A 466 -7.03 -13.65 34.42
CA GLN A 466 -7.68 -14.58 35.31
C GLN A 466 -7.08 -14.44 36.69
N ALA A 467 -7.85 -13.84 37.60
CA ALA A 467 -7.48 -13.71 39.00
C ALA A 467 -7.37 -15.08 39.67
N GLY A 468 -6.51 -15.18 40.67
CA GLY A 468 -6.38 -16.36 41.52
C GLY A 468 -7.67 -16.66 42.29
N ALA A 469 -7.90 -17.94 42.57
CA ALA A 469 -9.12 -18.37 43.27
C ALA A 469 -9.30 -17.68 44.62
N GLY A 470 -10.48 -17.13 44.88
CA GLY A 470 -10.89 -16.55 46.16
C GLY A 470 -12.08 -17.32 46.75
N PRO A 471 -12.51 -16.98 48.00
CA PRO A 471 -11.91 -15.99 48.89
C PRO A 471 -10.63 -16.45 49.57
N VAL A 472 -9.76 -15.52 50.01
CA VAL A 472 -8.53 -15.79 50.77
C VAL A 472 -8.57 -15.11 52.12
N LEU A 473 -7.85 -15.66 53.11
CA LEU A 473 -7.71 -15.02 54.43
C LEU A 473 -6.62 -13.95 54.38
N LEU A 474 -6.80 -12.87 55.11
CA LEU A 474 -5.78 -11.82 55.26
C LEU A 474 -4.44 -12.42 55.68
N GLY A 475 -3.36 -11.96 54.99
CA GLY A 475 -2.01 -12.52 55.16
C GLY A 475 -1.62 -13.58 54.12
N ASN A 476 -2.58 -14.05 53.31
CA ASN A 476 -2.29 -14.90 52.16
C ASN A 476 -2.16 -14.08 50.88
N PRO A 477 -1.31 -14.49 49.94
CA PRO A 477 -1.14 -13.77 48.67
C PRO A 477 -2.36 -13.98 47.78
N ILE A 478 -2.69 -12.93 47.01
CA ILE A 478 -3.58 -12.97 45.83
C ILE A 478 -2.76 -12.82 44.58
N SER A 479 -3.22 -13.37 43.46
CA SER A 479 -2.44 -13.46 42.20
C SER A 479 -3.32 -13.21 41.00
N ASP A 480 -2.66 -12.91 39.87
CA ASP A 480 -3.30 -12.81 38.56
C ASP A 480 -2.41 -13.40 37.45
N THR A 481 -3.05 -13.79 36.35
CA THR A 481 -2.41 -14.24 35.13
C THR A 481 -3.10 -13.60 33.94
N ALA A 482 -2.35 -13.35 32.85
CA ALA A 482 -2.87 -12.79 31.61
C ALA A 482 -2.57 -13.72 30.45
N THR A 483 -3.51 -13.82 29.50
CA THR A 483 -3.32 -14.46 28.19
C THR A 483 -3.38 -13.40 27.12
N LEU A 484 -2.30 -13.25 26.35
CA LEU A 484 -2.17 -12.34 25.22
C LEU A 484 -2.23 -13.15 23.94
N THR A 485 -3.09 -12.74 22.97
CA THR A 485 -3.26 -13.43 21.68
C THR A 485 -3.46 -12.45 20.53
N GLY A 486 -2.93 -12.78 19.36
CA GLY A 486 -3.08 -11.97 18.15
C GLY A 486 -2.05 -10.86 18.01
N THR A 487 -0.87 -11.01 18.60
CA THR A 487 0.26 -10.11 18.38
C THR A 487 0.88 -10.36 16.99
N ALA A 488 1.55 -9.36 16.45
CA ALA A 488 2.33 -9.46 15.21
C ALA A 488 3.81 -9.41 15.53
N ASN A 489 4.62 -10.17 14.82
CA ASN A 489 6.07 -10.09 14.91
C ASN A 489 6.57 -8.68 14.57
N GLU A 490 7.69 -8.28 15.14
CA GLU A 490 8.43 -7.10 14.76
C GLU A 490 8.84 -7.14 13.27
N PRO A 491 9.16 -5.97 12.65
CA PRO A 491 9.61 -5.94 11.28
C PRO A 491 10.89 -6.75 11.04
N GLY A 492 10.92 -7.50 9.94
CA GLY A 492 12.16 -8.07 9.40
C GLY A 492 13.01 -7.01 8.68
N THR A 493 14.25 -7.32 8.37
CA THR A 493 15.16 -6.38 7.69
C THR A 493 15.66 -6.97 6.36
N PRO A 494 15.53 -6.24 5.22
CA PRO A 494 14.72 -5.01 5.06
C PRO A 494 13.22 -5.26 5.26
N VAL A 495 12.40 -4.20 5.41
CA VAL A 495 10.95 -4.35 5.66
C VAL A 495 10.16 -4.83 4.42
N ILE A 496 10.69 -4.60 3.22
CA ILE A 496 10.18 -5.12 1.94
C ILE A 496 11.06 -6.28 1.52
N ASN A 497 10.48 -7.45 1.29
CA ASN A 497 11.16 -8.70 0.96
C ASN A 497 12.32 -9.01 1.92
N PRO A 498 12.04 -9.19 3.21
CA PRO A 498 13.06 -9.31 4.24
C PRO A 498 13.98 -10.50 4.01
N THR A 499 15.26 -10.32 4.30
CA THR A 499 16.27 -11.37 4.35
C THR A 499 16.47 -11.93 5.75
N THR A 500 16.02 -11.19 6.77
CA THR A 500 16.00 -11.63 8.18
C THR A 500 14.57 -11.59 8.69
N ALA A 501 14.17 -12.60 9.44
CA ALA A 501 12.88 -12.65 10.09
C ALA A 501 12.80 -11.61 11.21
N GLY A 502 11.59 -11.08 11.46
CA GLY A 502 11.29 -10.30 12.65
C GLY A 502 11.24 -11.20 13.90
N SER A 503 11.37 -10.57 15.08
CA SER A 503 11.22 -11.23 16.38
C SER A 503 9.74 -11.30 16.79
N PRO A 504 9.33 -12.20 17.70
CA PRO A 504 8.03 -12.11 18.34
C PRO A 504 7.82 -10.73 18.99
N ALA A 505 6.56 -10.27 19.03
CA ALA A 505 6.22 -8.99 19.64
C ALA A 505 6.73 -8.90 21.10
N GLY A 506 7.37 -7.79 21.42
CA GLY A 506 7.89 -7.44 22.73
C GLY A 506 6.90 -6.64 23.58
N GLY A 507 7.41 -5.62 24.24
CA GLY A 507 6.62 -4.78 25.16
C GLY A 507 6.45 -5.37 26.56
N THR A 508 5.47 -4.86 27.32
CA THR A 508 5.24 -5.28 28.71
C THR A 508 3.75 -5.38 29.04
N ILE A 509 3.39 -6.36 29.88
CA ILE A 509 2.09 -6.38 30.53
C ILE A 509 2.25 -5.82 31.95
N THR A 510 1.53 -4.76 32.26
CA THR A 510 1.41 -4.19 33.61
C THR A 510 0.17 -4.75 34.28
N PHE A 511 0.35 -5.46 35.39
CA PHE A 511 -0.71 -5.94 36.24
C PHE A 511 -0.93 -4.94 37.37
N THR A 512 -2.17 -4.61 37.65
CA THR A 512 -2.54 -3.68 38.73
C THR A 512 -3.67 -4.32 39.55
N ALA A 513 -3.50 -4.39 40.88
CA ALA A 513 -4.59 -4.68 41.78
C ALA A 513 -5.08 -3.40 42.43
N PHE A 514 -6.36 -3.12 42.28
CA PHE A 514 -7.05 -2.02 42.93
C PHE A 514 -7.77 -2.50 44.18
N GLY A 515 -7.98 -1.61 45.14
CA GLY A 515 -8.75 -1.92 46.37
C GLY A 515 -8.04 -1.55 47.66
N PRO A 516 -8.62 -1.91 48.80
CA PRO A 516 -9.84 -2.73 48.92
C PRO A 516 -11.13 -1.96 48.61
N ASN A 517 -12.08 -2.60 47.95
CA ASN A 517 -13.45 -2.14 47.66
C ASN A 517 -13.58 -0.90 46.78
N ASP A 518 -12.56 -0.56 46.02
CA ASP A 518 -12.57 0.53 45.02
C ASP A 518 -11.69 0.22 43.81
N CYS A 519 -11.90 0.95 42.70
CA CYS A 519 -11.15 0.84 41.47
C CYS A 519 -10.22 2.05 41.24
N SER A 520 -9.84 2.76 42.28
CA SER A 520 -9.01 3.97 42.18
C SER A 520 -7.73 3.87 43.01
N THR A 521 -7.78 3.13 44.13
CA THR A 521 -6.63 2.94 44.97
C THR A 521 -5.77 1.79 44.46
N VAL A 522 -4.56 2.12 44.00
CA VAL A 522 -3.61 1.09 43.58
C VAL A 522 -2.99 0.42 44.80
N ALA A 523 -3.36 -0.82 45.05
CA ALA A 523 -2.81 -1.64 46.13
C ALA A 523 -1.48 -2.31 45.71
N PHE A 524 -1.35 -2.67 44.43
CA PHE A 524 -0.16 -3.33 43.90
C PHE A 524 -0.05 -3.10 42.40
N THR A 525 1.19 -2.99 41.89
CA THR A 525 1.49 -2.99 40.47
C THR A 525 2.79 -3.71 40.18
N THR A 526 2.84 -4.41 39.05
CA THR A 526 4.06 -5.09 38.58
C THR A 526 4.00 -5.28 37.09
N THR A 527 5.16 -5.45 36.42
CA THR A 527 5.26 -5.64 34.99
C THR A 527 5.88 -6.98 34.62
N ARG A 528 5.51 -7.50 33.45
CA ARG A 528 6.14 -8.69 32.83
C ARG A 528 6.48 -8.38 31.40
N ALA A 529 7.72 -8.70 31.00
CA ALA A 529 8.13 -8.60 29.61
C ALA A 529 7.38 -9.62 28.75
N VAL A 530 6.97 -9.16 27.56
CA VAL A 530 6.26 -9.97 26.57
C VAL A 530 7.24 -10.54 25.54
N SER A 531 6.95 -11.71 25.03
CA SER A 531 7.63 -12.34 23.89
C SER A 531 6.59 -13.12 23.09
N GLY A 532 5.77 -12.37 22.31
CA GLY A 532 4.69 -12.89 21.47
C GLY A 532 3.45 -13.31 22.25
N ASP A 533 2.61 -14.09 21.59
CA ASP A 533 1.39 -14.65 22.16
C ASP A 533 1.72 -15.66 23.27
N GLY A 534 0.94 -15.67 24.35
CA GLY A 534 1.14 -16.60 25.44
C GLY A 534 0.49 -16.20 26.74
N MET A 535 0.75 -17.04 27.76
CA MET A 535 0.33 -16.80 29.14
C MET A 535 1.46 -16.08 29.89
N TYR A 536 1.10 -15.05 30.64
CA TYR A 536 2.01 -14.25 31.48
C TYR A 536 1.50 -14.21 32.92
N PRO A 537 2.39 -14.36 33.94
CA PRO A 537 3.84 -14.60 33.75
C PRO A 537 4.12 -15.96 33.10
N THR A 538 5.18 -16.00 32.30
CA THR A 538 5.69 -17.29 31.79
C THR A 538 6.30 -18.12 32.91
N ALA A 539 6.55 -19.40 32.64
CA ALA A 539 7.16 -20.30 33.66
C ALA A 539 8.55 -19.82 34.18
N SER A 540 9.26 -19.00 33.39
CA SER A 540 10.55 -18.42 33.74
C SER A 540 10.46 -17.06 34.44
N GLN A 541 9.30 -16.44 34.48
CA GLN A 541 9.06 -15.16 35.10
C GLN A 541 8.54 -15.32 36.54
N ALA A 542 8.79 -14.31 37.39
CA ALA A 542 8.22 -14.28 38.72
C ALA A 542 6.68 -14.24 38.67
N ALA A 543 6.01 -14.95 39.58
CA ALA A 543 4.57 -14.92 39.71
C ALA A 543 4.06 -13.47 39.92
N VAL A 544 2.89 -13.17 39.44
CA VAL A 544 2.18 -11.92 39.72
C VAL A 544 1.33 -12.16 40.95
N SER A 545 1.85 -11.75 42.13
CA SER A 545 1.15 -11.89 43.37
C SER A 545 1.64 -10.87 44.41
N PHE A 546 0.76 -10.51 45.37
CA PHE A 546 1.12 -9.72 46.53
C PHE A 546 0.23 -10.12 47.70
N THR A 547 0.68 -9.82 48.94
CA THR A 547 -0.07 -10.09 50.16
C THR A 547 -0.82 -8.83 50.59
N PRO A 548 -2.16 -8.83 50.54
CA PRO A 548 -2.98 -7.71 51.00
C PRO A 548 -2.80 -7.42 52.48
N THR A 549 -2.88 -6.14 52.87
CA THR A 549 -2.77 -5.66 54.25
C THR A 549 -4.11 -5.29 54.88
N ALA A 550 -5.20 -5.32 54.08
CA ALA A 550 -6.55 -5.02 54.52
C ALA A 550 -7.56 -6.02 53.96
N VAL A 551 -8.65 -6.25 54.64
CA VAL A 551 -9.78 -7.05 54.17
C VAL A 551 -10.62 -6.25 53.18
N GLY A 552 -11.30 -6.94 52.26
CA GLY A 552 -12.17 -6.35 51.23
C GLY A 552 -11.99 -7.01 49.88
N THR A 553 -12.67 -6.49 48.87
CA THR A 553 -12.56 -6.97 47.50
C THR A 553 -11.45 -6.21 46.78
N TYR A 554 -10.55 -6.95 46.15
CA TYR A 554 -9.50 -6.46 45.29
C TYR A 554 -9.83 -6.80 43.84
N HIS A 555 -9.59 -5.84 42.93
CA HIS A 555 -9.91 -5.96 41.52
C HIS A 555 -8.62 -5.97 40.70
N TRP A 556 -8.38 -7.03 39.96
CA TRP A 556 -7.22 -7.11 39.04
C TRP A 556 -7.53 -6.49 37.70
N ALA A 557 -6.56 -5.79 37.16
CA ALA A 557 -6.56 -5.24 35.81
C ALA A 557 -5.18 -5.43 35.16
N ALA A 558 -5.15 -5.56 33.86
CA ALA A 558 -3.91 -5.64 33.12
C ALA A 558 -3.91 -4.73 31.90
N THR A 559 -2.72 -4.21 31.53
CA THR A 559 -2.51 -3.39 30.34
C THR A 559 -1.25 -3.86 29.63
N TYR A 560 -1.38 -4.17 28.34
CA TYR A 560 -0.26 -4.45 27.44
C TYR A 560 0.14 -3.17 26.70
N SER A 561 1.43 -2.83 26.73
CA SER A 561 1.97 -1.60 26.14
C SER A 561 1.92 -1.57 24.61
N GLY A 562 1.72 -2.73 23.96
CA GLY A 562 1.98 -2.90 22.55
C GLY A 562 3.47 -3.02 22.24
N ASP A 563 3.74 -3.25 20.95
CA ASP A 563 5.07 -3.30 20.35
C ASP A 563 5.02 -2.64 18.95
N PRO A 564 5.09 -1.29 18.89
CA PRO A 564 5.09 -0.57 17.64
C PRO A 564 6.30 -0.95 16.75
N PRO A 565 6.14 -0.99 15.42
CA PRO A 565 5.00 -0.47 14.68
C PRO A 565 3.86 -1.49 14.46
N ASN A 566 4.06 -2.79 14.66
CA ASN A 566 3.15 -3.83 14.18
C ASN A 566 2.02 -4.20 15.13
N THR A 567 2.22 -3.98 16.44
CA THR A 567 1.26 -4.40 17.47
C THR A 567 0.84 -3.23 18.37
N ASN A 568 -0.46 -2.95 18.42
CA ASN A 568 -1.03 -1.96 19.32
C ASN A 568 -1.08 -2.46 20.76
N GLY A 569 -1.16 -1.51 21.72
CA GLY A 569 -1.49 -1.81 23.10
C GLY A 569 -2.95 -2.18 23.27
N THR A 570 -3.24 -2.90 24.38
CA THR A 570 -4.59 -3.29 24.77
C THR A 570 -4.68 -3.42 26.31
N SER A 571 -5.87 -3.48 26.85
CA SER A 571 -6.08 -3.60 28.30
C SER A 571 -7.28 -4.48 28.62
N HIS A 572 -7.29 -5.04 29.82
CA HIS A 572 -8.40 -5.80 30.38
C HIS A 572 -8.77 -5.26 31.78
N ASN A 573 -10.06 -5.14 32.02
CA ASN A 573 -10.70 -4.79 33.31
C ASN A 573 -10.21 -3.48 33.96
N THR A 574 -9.78 -2.48 33.20
CA THR A 574 -9.32 -1.19 33.79
C THR A 574 -10.44 -0.38 34.49
N SER A 575 -11.69 -0.75 34.28
CA SER A 575 -12.88 -0.18 34.94
C SER A 575 -13.44 -1.05 36.07
N CYS A 576 -12.78 -2.16 36.42
CA CYS A 576 -13.18 -3.11 37.48
C CYS A 576 -14.64 -3.61 37.34
N THR A 577 -15.07 -3.88 36.13
CA THR A 577 -16.44 -4.35 35.85
C THR A 577 -16.52 -5.85 35.65
N ASP A 578 -15.39 -6.52 35.45
CA ASP A 578 -15.31 -7.96 35.36
C ASP A 578 -15.15 -8.59 36.73
N THR A 579 -16.23 -9.18 37.24
CA THR A 579 -16.24 -9.83 38.54
C THR A 579 -15.41 -11.12 38.60
N ALA A 580 -14.99 -11.67 37.49
CA ALA A 580 -14.05 -12.80 37.43
C ALA A 580 -12.64 -12.39 37.85
N GLU A 581 -12.35 -11.09 37.85
CA GLU A 581 -11.10 -10.49 38.29
C GLU A 581 -11.12 -10.00 39.74
N ASP A 582 -12.18 -10.37 40.51
CA ASP A 582 -12.35 -9.98 41.89
C ASP A 582 -11.84 -11.06 42.85
N VAL A 583 -11.02 -10.66 43.84
CA VAL A 583 -10.59 -11.54 44.92
C VAL A 583 -10.99 -10.94 46.25
N VAL A 584 -11.82 -11.68 46.98
CA VAL A 584 -12.27 -11.26 48.33
C VAL A 584 -11.26 -11.71 49.37
N VAL A 585 -10.74 -10.75 50.14
CA VAL A 585 -9.85 -10.98 51.29
C VAL A 585 -10.68 -10.92 52.57
N GLN A 586 -10.73 -12.01 53.30
CA GLN A 586 -11.53 -12.21 54.52
C GLN A 586 -10.70 -12.04 55.77
N GLN A 587 -11.40 -11.81 56.86
CA GLN A 587 -10.80 -11.76 58.21
C GLN A 587 -10.24 -13.13 58.59
N VAL A 588 -9.15 -13.10 59.36
CA VAL A 588 -8.56 -14.31 59.94
C VAL A 588 -9.39 -14.71 61.18
N PRO A 589 -9.76 -15.98 61.30
CA PRO A 589 -10.44 -16.47 62.50
C PRO A 589 -9.63 -16.21 63.76
N SER A 590 -10.31 -15.73 64.83
CA SER A 590 -9.71 -15.55 66.16
C SER A 590 -10.15 -16.68 67.07
N SER A 591 -9.32 -17.02 68.05
CA SER A 591 -9.66 -17.98 69.13
C SER A 591 -9.34 -17.41 70.51
N MET A 592 -10.11 -17.79 71.51
CA MET A 592 -9.92 -17.37 72.85
C MET A 592 -10.00 -18.61 73.75
N THR A 593 -9.14 -18.70 74.78
CA THR A 593 -9.21 -19.67 75.85
C THR A 593 -9.40 -18.97 77.20
N SER A 594 -10.19 -19.55 78.11
CA SER A 594 -10.38 -19.05 79.49
C SER A 594 -10.15 -20.16 80.48
N VAL A 595 -9.68 -19.83 81.67
CA VAL A 595 -9.48 -20.76 82.75
C VAL A 595 -10.12 -20.14 83.99
N GLN A 596 -11.02 -20.90 84.64
CA GLN A 596 -11.68 -20.52 85.91
C GLN A 596 -10.82 -20.96 87.08
N SER A 597 -10.67 -20.12 88.14
CA SER A 597 -10.02 -20.42 89.41
C SER A 597 -10.88 -19.89 90.59
N PHE A 598 -10.61 -20.44 91.80
CA PHE A 598 -11.33 -20.05 92.98
C PHE A 598 -10.37 -19.74 94.16
N ILE A 599 -10.68 -18.75 95.00
CA ILE A 599 -9.88 -18.31 96.15
C ILE A 599 -10.56 -18.85 97.41
N PRO A 600 -9.96 -19.88 98.05
CA PRO A 600 -10.54 -20.49 99.25
C PRO A 600 -10.37 -19.60 100.52
N ASN A 601 -11.43 -19.46 101.27
CA ASN A 601 -11.46 -18.87 102.64
C ASN A 601 -12.28 -19.72 103.56
N ASP A 602 -11.96 -19.66 104.88
CA ASP A 602 -12.60 -20.45 105.91
C ASP A 602 -12.80 -19.63 107.21
N SER A 603 -13.68 -20.12 108.11
CA SER A 603 -13.93 -19.51 109.43
C SER A 603 -14.06 -20.57 110.48
N ALA A 604 -13.57 -20.28 111.67
CA ALA A 604 -13.66 -21.15 112.82
C ALA A 604 -14.27 -20.43 114.01
N THR A 605 -15.17 -21.10 114.68
CA THR A 605 -15.72 -20.61 115.99
C THR A 605 -15.09 -21.38 117.12
N VAL A 606 -14.32 -20.70 117.98
CA VAL A 606 -13.72 -21.24 119.20
C VAL A 606 -14.62 -20.93 120.40
N SER A 607 -14.92 -21.96 121.22
CA SER A 607 -15.74 -21.80 122.41
C SER A 607 -15.16 -22.57 123.61
N ALA A 608 -15.23 -21.98 124.71
CA ALA A 608 -14.88 -22.61 125.99
C ALA A 608 -15.98 -22.29 127.09
N PRO A 609 -16.57 -23.25 127.71
CA PRO A 609 -17.70 -23.03 128.66
C PRO A 609 -17.32 -22.38 130.00
N ALA A 610 -15.99 -22.41 130.30
CA ALA A 610 -15.42 -21.83 131.55
C ALA A 610 -13.91 -21.51 131.30
N GLY A 611 -13.25 -20.80 132.19
CA GLY A 611 -11.82 -20.51 132.17
C GLY A 611 -11.47 -19.07 131.81
N GLY A 612 -12.46 -18.20 131.71
CA GLY A 612 -12.28 -16.80 131.44
C GLY A 612 -12.27 -16.50 129.93
N PRO A 613 -11.86 -15.26 129.43
CA PRO A 613 -11.82 -14.88 128.07
C PRO A 613 -10.90 -15.77 127.24
N LEU A 614 -11.27 -15.99 125.97
CA LEU A 614 -10.40 -16.70 125.03
C LEU A 614 -9.15 -15.85 124.72
N ASN A 615 -8.01 -16.51 124.69
CA ASN A 615 -6.75 -15.95 124.28
C ASN A 615 -5.93 -17.04 123.59
N GLY A 616 -5.58 -16.81 122.29
CA GLY A 616 -4.89 -17.81 121.46
C GLY A 616 -4.86 -17.47 120.03
N SER A 617 -4.57 -18.45 119.18
CA SER A 617 -4.64 -18.31 117.75
C SER A 617 -5.19 -19.57 117.06
N VAL A 618 -5.95 -19.41 116.00
CA VAL A 618 -6.31 -20.47 115.06
C VAL A 618 -5.37 -20.41 113.85
N ASN A 619 -4.64 -21.50 113.66
CA ASN A 619 -3.88 -21.71 112.45
C ASN A 619 -4.76 -22.41 111.43
N PHE A 620 -5.01 -21.75 110.31
CA PHE A 620 -5.75 -22.27 109.15
C PHE A 620 -4.74 -22.68 108.09
N GLN A 621 -4.89 -23.86 107.56
CA GLN A 621 -4.10 -24.39 106.44
C GLN A 621 -5.00 -24.98 105.38
N VAL A 622 -4.86 -24.56 104.10
CA VAL A 622 -5.62 -25.13 103.01
C VAL A 622 -4.73 -25.99 102.11
N PHE A 623 -5.27 -27.11 101.70
CA PHE A 623 -4.58 -28.11 100.88
C PHE A 623 -5.39 -28.39 99.62
N GLU A 624 -4.71 -28.69 98.50
CA GLU A 624 -5.29 -29.17 97.26
C GLU A 624 -5.53 -30.68 97.24
N SER A 625 -6.08 -31.17 98.34
CA SER A 625 -6.41 -32.58 98.58
C SER A 625 -7.74 -32.69 99.36
N SER A 626 -8.32 -33.91 99.37
CA SER A 626 -9.55 -34.18 100.15
C SER A 626 -9.30 -34.58 101.58
N ASP A 627 -8.04 -34.69 102.04
CA ASP A 627 -7.64 -35.25 103.29
C ASP A 627 -6.54 -34.46 104.04
N CYS A 628 -6.27 -33.20 103.63
CA CYS A 628 -5.20 -32.36 104.13
C CYS A 628 -3.80 -32.95 103.98
N SER A 629 -3.58 -33.80 102.93
CA SER A 629 -2.29 -34.31 102.58
C SER A 629 -1.54 -33.37 101.65
N GLY A 630 -0.19 -33.47 101.62
CA GLY A 630 0.68 -32.63 100.77
C GLY A 630 1.14 -31.35 101.45
N THR A 631 1.50 -30.34 100.64
CA THR A 631 1.93 -29.01 101.13
C THR A 631 0.74 -28.08 101.19
N ALA A 632 0.55 -27.35 102.28
CA ALA A 632 -0.49 -26.31 102.32
C ALA A 632 -0.18 -25.23 101.33
N ILE A 633 -1.12 -24.87 100.45
CA ILE A 633 -1.00 -23.78 99.46
C ILE A 633 -1.18 -22.41 100.08
N TYR A 634 -1.90 -22.39 101.28
CA TYR A 634 -2.07 -21.17 102.00
C TYR A 634 -2.08 -21.49 103.50
N THR A 635 -1.50 -20.64 104.34
CA THR A 635 -1.47 -20.73 105.76
C THR A 635 -1.69 -19.35 106.43
N GLN A 636 -2.56 -19.28 107.40
CA GLN A 636 -2.81 -18.06 108.17
C GLN A 636 -3.06 -18.35 109.62
N ASP A 637 -2.35 -17.60 110.48
CA ASP A 637 -2.63 -17.54 111.91
C ASP A 637 -3.58 -16.37 112.19
N VAL A 638 -4.70 -16.64 112.80
CA VAL A 638 -5.68 -15.60 113.18
C VAL A 638 -5.84 -15.59 114.70
N THR A 639 -5.59 -14.43 115.31
CA THR A 639 -5.68 -14.24 116.74
C THR A 639 -7.13 -14.37 117.23
N VAL A 640 -7.33 -15.11 118.31
CA VAL A 640 -8.61 -15.26 119.03
C VAL A 640 -8.50 -14.59 120.39
N SER A 641 -9.29 -13.56 120.62
CA SER A 641 -9.29 -12.89 121.94
C SER A 641 -10.70 -12.35 122.28
N GLY A 642 -11.04 -12.39 123.62
CA GLY A 642 -12.34 -11.87 124.05
C GLY A 642 -13.27 -12.91 124.72
N ALA A 643 -14.50 -12.51 125.02
CA ALA A 643 -15.49 -13.43 125.62
C ALA A 643 -15.83 -14.61 124.67
N SER A 644 -15.99 -15.82 125.30
CA SER A 644 -16.39 -17.02 124.51
C SER A 644 -17.90 -16.97 124.17
N PRO A 645 -18.31 -17.38 122.92
CA PRO A 645 -17.55 -17.83 121.80
C PRO A 645 -16.99 -16.69 120.93
N GLN A 646 -15.89 -16.96 120.17
CA GLN A 646 -15.31 -16.07 119.14
C GLN A 646 -15.20 -16.76 117.77
N THR A 647 -15.67 -16.06 116.72
CA THR A 647 -15.49 -16.53 115.33
C THR A 647 -14.38 -15.74 114.66
N VAL A 648 -13.43 -16.42 114.08
CA VAL A 648 -12.33 -15.84 113.31
C VAL A 648 -12.31 -16.43 111.93
N SER A 649 -11.89 -15.63 110.98
CA SER A 649 -11.91 -16.03 109.56
C SER A 649 -10.58 -15.75 108.87
N THR A 650 -10.25 -16.49 107.80
CA THR A 650 -9.14 -16.19 106.93
C THR A 650 -9.43 -14.97 106.06
N THR A 651 -8.37 -14.35 105.56
CA THR A 651 -8.42 -13.17 104.62
C THR A 651 -7.62 -13.40 103.35
N ASN A 652 -7.69 -14.62 102.82
CA ASN A 652 -7.00 -14.94 101.58
C ASN A 652 -7.56 -14.14 100.40
N THR A 653 -6.73 -13.36 99.74
CA THR A 653 -7.03 -12.55 98.55
C THR A 653 -6.11 -12.84 97.36
N THR A 654 -5.13 -13.71 97.59
CA THR A 654 -4.04 -13.88 96.58
C THR A 654 -3.81 -15.33 96.17
N VAL A 655 -4.05 -16.29 97.01
CA VAL A 655 -3.82 -17.71 96.72
C VAL A 655 -5.10 -18.31 96.15
N SER A 656 -5.07 -18.63 94.89
CA SER A 656 -6.16 -19.29 94.15
C SER A 656 -5.81 -20.74 93.82
N THR A 657 -6.81 -21.54 93.55
CA THR A 657 -6.65 -22.93 93.12
C THR A 657 -7.65 -23.31 92.07
N THR A 658 -7.23 -24.24 91.24
CA THR A 658 -8.06 -24.95 90.24
C THR A 658 -8.26 -26.42 90.63
N ALA A 659 -7.80 -26.82 91.77
CA ALA A 659 -7.91 -28.21 92.26
C ALA A 659 -9.38 -28.62 92.52
N ALA A 660 -9.72 -29.83 92.07
CA ALA A 660 -11.07 -30.38 92.26
C ALA A 660 -11.43 -30.65 93.69
N ASN A 661 -10.47 -30.80 94.61
CA ASN A 661 -10.69 -31.03 96.01
C ASN A 661 -9.84 -30.05 96.81
N VAL A 662 -10.46 -29.45 97.85
CA VAL A 662 -9.82 -28.54 98.77
C VAL A 662 -10.20 -28.96 100.17
N SER A 663 -9.24 -28.99 101.10
CA SER A 663 -9.50 -29.28 102.49
C SER A 663 -8.78 -28.29 103.38
N TRP A 664 -9.43 -28.05 104.56
CA TRP A 664 -8.90 -27.16 105.59
C TRP A 664 -8.46 -27.97 106.81
N LYS A 665 -7.27 -27.69 107.24
CA LYS A 665 -6.72 -28.22 108.53
C LYS A 665 -6.58 -27.07 109.50
N LEU A 666 -7.26 -27.22 110.62
CA LEU A 666 -7.31 -26.18 111.60
C LEU A 666 -6.64 -26.68 112.91
N THR A 667 -5.96 -25.78 113.58
CA THR A 667 -5.35 -25.98 114.92
C THR A 667 -5.66 -24.77 115.74
N TYR A 668 -6.20 -24.96 116.95
CA TYR A 668 -6.29 -23.87 117.93
C TYR A 668 -5.22 -24.00 119.00
N THR A 669 -4.38 -23.00 119.20
CA THR A 669 -3.38 -22.91 120.22
C THR A 669 -3.90 -21.93 121.28
N SER A 670 -4.19 -22.46 122.50
CA SER A 670 -4.59 -21.61 123.57
C SER A 670 -3.41 -21.06 124.37
N HIS A 671 -3.40 -19.76 124.63
CA HIS A 671 -2.47 -19.09 125.52
C HIS A 671 -3.10 -18.82 126.91
N ASN A 672 -4.34 -19.22 127.08
CA ASN A 672 -5.01 -19.15 128.36
C ASN A 672 -4.79 -20.45 129.12
N PRO A 673 -4.11 -20.43 130.32
CA PRO A 673 -3.76 -21.66 131.13
C PRO A 673 -4.98 -22.45 131.65
N GLY A 674 -6.16 -21.83 131.72
CA GLY A 674 -7.40 -22.46 132.00
C GLY A 674 -8.17 -23.19 130.94
N GLN A 675 -7.60 -23.11 129.65
CA GLN A 675 -8.25 -23.66 128.52
C GLN A 675 -7.28 -24.54 127.71
N LYS A 676 -7.75 -25.63 127.18
CA LYS A 676 -6.92 -26.51 126.34
C LYS A 676 -6.90 -26.08 124.91
N SER A 677 -5.72 -26.26 124.26
CA SER A 677 -5.56 -26.20 122.81
C SER A 677 -6.33 -27.34 122.15
N ILE A 678 -6.77 -27.10 120.91
CA ILE A 678 -7.37 -28.11 119.99
C ILE A 678 -6.29 -28.57 118.99
N PRO A 679 -5.95 -29.85 118.96
CA PRO A 679 -4.95 -30.37 118.08
C PRO A 679 -5.38 -30.21 116.64
N ALA A 680 -4.42 -30.23 115.69
CA ALA A 680 -4.62 -30.14 114.23
C ALA A 680 -5.64 -31.19 113.78
N SER A 681 -6.67 -30.77 113.09
CA SER A 681 -7.68 -31.63 112.48
C SER A 681 -8.07 -31.16 111.10
N CYS A 682 -8.21 -32.11 110.21
CA CYS A 682 -8.72 -31.89 108.83
C CYS A 682 -10.25 -32.01 108.92
N VAL A 683 -10.89 -30.86 109.13
CA VAL A 683 -12.32 -30.84 109.46
C VAL A 683 -13.24 -30.44 108.33
N GLU A 684 -12.71 -29.66 107.40
CA GLU A 684 -13.49 -29.11 106.33
C GLU A 684 -12.97 -29.64 105.02
N LYS A 685 -13.90 -30.05 104.09
CA LYS A 685 -13.59 -30.61 102.79
C LYS A 685 -14.59 -30.10 101.79
N SER A 686 -14.06 -29.57 100.70
CA SER A 686 -14.86 -29.13 99.54
C SER A 686 -14.47 -29.89 98.29
N ALA A 687 -15.45 -30.39 97.54
CA ALA A 687 -15.29 -30.88 96.20
C ALA A 687 -15.79 -29.81 95.21
N LEU A 688 -14.96 -29.40 94.36
CA LEU A 688 -15.25 -28.36 93.35
C LEU A 688 -15.33 -29.00 92.00
N THR A 689 -16.37 -28.73 91.22
CA THR A 689 -16.42 -29.07 89.81
C THR A 689 -16.15 -27.79 89.02
N ILE A 690 -14.96 -27.70 88.39
CA ILE A 690 -14.60 -26.61 87.53
C ILE A 690 -14.64 -27.17 86.15
N THR A 691 -15.54 -26.65 85.24
CA THR A 691 -15.62 -27.01 83.88
C THR A 691 -15.00 -25.88 83.08
N ASN A 692 -13.89 -26.16 82.38
CA ASN A 692 -13.32 -25.28 81.41
C ASN A 692 -13.67 -25.82 80.03
N ASP A 693 -14.57 -25.14 79.27
CA ASP A 693 -14.86 -25.48 77.86
C ASP A 693 -13.63 -25.17 77.02
N GLY A 694 -13.45 -25.93 75.92
CA GLY A 694 -12.33 -25.76 75.03
C GLY A 694 -12.26 -24.37 74.41
N PRO A 695 -11.28 -24.07 73.51
CA PRO A 695 -11.10 -22.77 72.89
C PRO A 695 -12.33 -22.39 72.09
N VAL A 696 -12.80 -21.15 72.22
CA VAL A 696 -13.85 -20.55 71.43
C VAL A 696 -13.13 -19.95 70.19
N SER A 697 -13.44 -20.42 68.95
CA SER A 697 -12.96 -19.85 67.71
C SER A 697 -14.11 -19.10 66.98
N SER A 698 -13.78 -18.06 66.29
CA SER A 698 -14.70 -17.39 65.34
C SER A 698 -15.04 -18.36 64.22
N PRO A 699 -16.28 -18.40 63.73
CA PRO A 699 -16.69 -19.19 62.55
C PRO A 699 -16.01 -18.78 61.29
#